data_e0bcc1f4167455f69a510b77759f234b
#
_entry.id   e0bcc1f4167455f69a510b77759f234b
#
_cell.length_a   1.000
_cell.length_b   1.000
_cell.length_c   1.000
_cell.angle_alpha   90.00
_cell.angle_beta   90.00
_cell.angle_gamma   90.00
#
_symmetry.space_group_name_H-M   'P 1'
#
loop_
_entity.id
_entity.type
_entity.pdbx_description
1 polymer ?
#
loop_
_entity_poly.entity_id
_entity_poly.type
_entity_poly.pdbx_seq_one_letter_code
_entity_poly.pdbx_strand_id
1 'polypeptide(L)'
;MKLRKIFAAVVLFLSAGTAMAQQMPAIPVDKNVKIGRLDNGLTYYIRHNSYPEHVASFYIAQKVGSINENDDQRGLAHLLEHLAFNGTDHFKGNSLQDYLQSIGVQYGRNLNAYTAVEKTVYYFTDVPTTRTTAVDSCMLILKDWSNGISLTEDAIESERDVVHNEYRMRIVGQQRMIERSLPKLYQGEKYGYRFPIGLMSVIDGCKPETLRAYYRKWYRPDNQAIIIVGDVDVNHIEAKIKELFSGIKVPKNAAKIEKVEVSDNDSAIYVIDKDKEQQVDLFQVYMKHNAVPDSLKSNMSYLLKGYMDNVISSMIAARYAEKALEPDCPYLQANAGDGSYLISSTKDAFTLTGVAKPGKIKEAYAAVLREAQRVHEFGFTATEYQRAKDEFMSQVDKALANKDKMKNEQFTTQYVDNFTSNEPIPSVEEESQIWKMVVPNLPLEVINSYAKQLVCQSDTNLVSLVMMREQPEAVYPTEQELSAIVKQVRAEKLEAYVDNVKQEPLIAQAPKAGKIKKTVENKKLGFKELTLSNGAKVVLKKTDFKDNEITFAASANVGYSTFGKEDFLNATFAADVLDASGLGDFSSNELDKALAGKQAGVSFSLSPFNHGLKGNSTPKDIETLMQLIYLKMTAVSKDQKSFDNMKSMMATVLANKSNNPSLVYQDSVQSTLYLGSKLARVPEA
;
A
#
# COMPACT_ATOMS: atom_id res chain seq x y z
N MET A 1 -36.05 -7.34 -12.20
CA MET A 1 -36.58 -7.79 -10.89
C MET A 1 -35.44 -8.05 -9.85
N LYS A 2 -34.28 -8.60 -10.21
CA LYS A 2 -33.13 -8.80 -9.28
C LYS A 2 -32.48 -7.47 -8.84
N LEU A 3 -32.34 -6.48 -9.71
CA LEU A 3 -31.74 -5.17 -9.40
C LEU A 3 -32.53 -4.38 -8.33
N ARG A 4 -33.87 -4.36 -8.40
CA ARG A 4 -34.70 -3.67 -7.39
C ARG A 4 -34.56 -4.31 -5.99
N LYS A 5 -34.25 -5.61 -5.90
CA LYS A 5 -33.98 -6.28 -4.64
C LYS A 5 -32.60 -5.93 -4.07
N ILE A 6 -31.58 -5.75 -4.91
CA ILE A 6 -30.25 -5.29 -4.50
C ILE A 6 -30.35 -3.84 -3.98
N PHE A 7 -31.08 -2.99 -4.70
CA PHE A 7 -31.28 -1.58 -4.31
C PHE A 7 -32.05 -1.44 -2.98
N ALA A 8 -33.13 -2.22 -2.79
CA ALA A 8 -33.87 -2.21 -1.53
C ALA A 8 -33.01 -2.75 -0.36
N ALA A 9 -32.12 -3.71 -0.64
CA ALA A 9 -31.22 -4.27 0.36
C ALA A 9 -30.11 -3.28 0.79
N VAL A 10 -29.57 -2.48 -0.14
CA VAL A 10 -28.54 -1.46 0.18
C VAL A 10 -29.11 -0.34 1.06
N VAL A 11 -30.31 0.13 0.78
CA VAL A 11 -30.97 1.18 1.59
C VAL A 11 -31.38 0.66 2.98
N LEU A 12 -31.72 -0.63 3.09
CA LEU A 12 -32.09 -1.28 4.37
C LEU A 12 -30.85 -1.71 5.18
N PHE A 13 -29.67 -1.89 4.54
CA PHE A 13 -28.43 -2.25 5.21
C PHE A 13 -27.99 -1.21 6.26
N LEU A 14 -28.24 0.06 6.01
CA LEU A 14 -27.91 1.16 6.92
C LEU A 14 -28.84 1.28 8.13
N SER A 15 -29.99 0.60 8.11
CA SER A 15 -31.01 0.71 9.17
C SER A 15 -31.25 -0.59 9.96
N ALA A 16 -30.75 -1.74 9.53
CA ALA A 16 -31.23 -3.05 10.03
C ALA A 16 -30.14 -4.12 10.26
N GLY A 17 -28.95 -3.75 10.70
CA GLY A 17 -27.99 -4.73 11.25
C GLY A 17 -27.70 -6.00 10.42
N THR A 18 -26.96 -6.92 11.01
CA THR A 18 -26.40 -8.16 10.43
C THR A 18 -27.40 -9.13 9.75
N ALA A 19 -28.68 -9.07 10.05
CA ALA A 19 -29.69 -9.98 9.48
C ALA A 19 -29.95 -9.75 7.98
N MET A 20 -29.76 -8.52 7.46
CA MET A 20 -29.96 -8.22 6.05
C MET A 20 -28.71 -8.49 5.20
N ALA A 21 -27.53 -8.44 5.79
CA ALA A 21 -26.27 -8.80 5.11
C ALA A 21 -26.26 -10.26 4.63
N GLN A 22 -26.93 -11.15 5.38
CA GLN A 22 -27.06 -12.59 5.02
C GLN A 22 -27.94 -12.83 3.78
N GLN A 23 -28.72 -11.87 3.32
CA GLN A 23 -29.60 -12.00 2.14
C GLN A 23 -28.97 -11.47 0.84
N MET A 24 -27.78 -10.87 0.91
CA MET A 24 -27.07 -10.42 -0.29
C MET A 24 -26.50 -11.61 -1.07
N PRO A 25 -26.42 -11.51 -2.42
CA PRO A 25 -25.76 -12.54 -3.23
C PRO A 25 -24.31 -12.76 -2.81
N ALA A 26 -23.84 -14.00 -2.95
CA ALA A 26 -22.44 -14.32 -2.76
C ALA A 26 -21.58 -13.70 -3.87
N ILE A 27 -20.35 -13.30 -3.52
CA ILE A 27 -19.33 -12.89 -4.48
C ILE A 27 -18.88 -14.14 -5.25
N PRO A 28 -18.79 -14.10 -6.59
CA PRO A 28 -18.29 -15.24 -7.35
C PRO A 28 -16.80 -15.50 -7.02
N VAL A 29 -16.41 -16.76 -7.11
CA VAL A 29 -14.99 -17.17 -7.02
C VAL A 29 -14.45 -17.34 -8.44
N ASP A 30 -13.27 -16.82 -8.73
CA ASP A 30 -12.61 -16.96 -10.03
C ASP A 30 -12.50 -18.45 -10.42
N LYS A 31 -13.05 -18.79 -11.58
CA LYS A 31 -13.06 -20.17 -12.13
C LYS A 31 -11.71 -20.64 -12.61
N ASN A 32 -10.76 -19.72 -12.81
CA ASN A 32 -9.43 -20.02 -13.31
C ASN A 32 -8.46 -20.48 -12.20
N VAL A 33 -8.85 -20.39 -10.94
CA VAL A 33 -8.09 -20.96 -9.83
C VAL A 33 -8.70 -22.30 -9.41
N LYS A 34 -7.86 -23.32 -9.31
CA LYS A 34 -8.23 -24.60 -8.73
C LYS A 34 -7.93 -24.56 -7.24
N ILE A 35 -8.98 -24.58 -6.43
CA ILE A 35 -8.88 -24.63 -4.97
C ILE A 35 -9.22 -26.05 -4.53
N GLY A 36 -8.40 -26.61 -3.63
CA GLY A 36 -8.65 -27.91 -3.06
C GLY A 36 -8.17 -27.99 -1.61
N ARG A 37 -8.57 -29.08 -0.95
CA ARG A 37 -8.17 -29.39 0.44
C ARG A 37 -7.88 -30.86 0.56
N LEU A 38 -6.73 -31.20 1.16
CA LEU A 38 -6.38 -32.57 1.47
C LEU A 38 -7.07 -33.05 2.76
N ASP A 39 -7.13 -34.35 2.96
CA ASP A 39 -7.75 -34.96 4.15
C ASP A 39 -7.07 -34.54 5.46
N ASN A 40 -5.79 -34.20 5.43
CA ASN A 40 -5.04 -33.66 6.57
C ASN A 40 -5.28 -32.15 6.80
N GLY A 41 -6.13 -31.51 6.00
CA GLY A 41 -6.53 -30.14 6.16
C GLY A 41 -5.71 -29.12 5.35
N LEU A 42 -4.63 -29.50 4.66
CA LEU A 42 -3.86 -28.61 3.80
C LEU A 42 -4.75 -28.06 2.69
N THR A 43 -4.76 -26.75 2.55
CA THR A 43 -5.43 -26.08 1.44
C THR A 43 -4.45 -25.83 0.29
N TYR A 44 -4.93 -25.83 -0.95
CA TYR A 44 -4.07 -25.45 -2.08
C TYR A 44 -4.83 -24.61 -3.10
N TYR A 45 -4.07 -23.71 -3.75
CA TYR A 45 -4.51 -22.85 -4.86
C TYR A 45 -3.56 -23.08 -6.02
N ILE A 46 -4.09 -23.42 -7.18
CA ILE A 46 -3.30 -23.62 -8.40
C ILE A 46 -3.95 -22.82 -9.52
N ARG A 47 -3.17 -21.96 -10.17
CA ARG A 47 -3.63 -21.18 -11.31
C ARG A 47 -2.61 -21.27 -12.43
N HIS A 48 -3.08 -21.66 -13.62
CA HIS A 48 -2.30 -21.43 -14.83
C HIS A 48 -2.38 -19.94 -15.19
N ASN A 49 -1.21 -19.30 -15.35
CA ASN A 49 -1.06 -17.93 -15.82
C ASN A 49 0.12 -17.86 -16.79
N SER A 50 -0.15 -17.45 -18.02
CA SER A 50 0.86 -17.41 -19.09
C SER A 50 1.64 -16.09 -19.17
N TYR A 51 1.48 -15.20 -18.19
CA TYR A 51 2.20 -13.92 -18.14
C TYR A 51 2.83 -13.66 -16.77
N PRO A 52 4.17 -13.58 -16.70
CA PRO A 52 5.16 -13.84 -17.77
C PRO A 52 5.20 -15.31 -18.18
N GLU A 53 5.52 -15.58 -19.46
CA GLU A 53 5.66 -16.94 -19.98
C GLU A 53 6.85 -17.67 -19.33
N HIS A 54 6.75 -18.99 -19.20
CA HIS A 54 7.81 -19.89 -18.77
C HIS A 54 8.33 -19.67 -17.34
N VAL A 55 7.54 -19.01 -16.49
CA VAL A 55 7.86 -18.83 -15.07
C VAL A 55 6.66 -19.08 -14.18
N ALA A 56 6.93 -19.45 -12.93
CA ALA A 56 5.90 -19.61 -11.90
C ALA A 56 6.38 -19.09 -10.53
N SER A 57 5.40 -18.77 -9.70
CA SER A 57 5.57 -18.34 -8.32
C SER A 57 5.04 -19.41 -7.37
N PHE A 58 5.80 -19.71 -6.32
CA PHE A 58 5.55 -20.77 -5.35
C PHE A 58 5.49 -20.15 -3.95
N TYR A 59 4.38 -20.36 -3.26
CA TYR A 59 4.12 -19.83 -1.93
C TYR A 59 3.66 -20.93 -0.99
N ILE A 60 4.08 -20.85 0.27
CA ILE A 60 3.41 -21.49 1.39
C ILE A 60 3.02 -20.44 2.41
N ALA A 61 1.72 -20.36 2.69
CA ALA A 61 1.17 -19.46 3.68
C ALA A 61 0.77 -20.23 4.95
N GLN A 62 1.15 -19.67 6.10
CA GLN A 62 0.78 -20.17 7.42
C GLN A 62 -0.23 -19.22 8.05
N LYS A 63 -1.34 -19.73 8.62
CA LYS A 63 -2.25 -18.95 9.50
C LYS A 63 -1.67 -18.76 10.90
N VAL A 64 -0.37 -18.55 10.99
CA VAL A 64 0.39 -18.49 12.23
C VAL A 64 1.38 -17.35 12.15
N GLY A 65 1.41 -16.52 13.17
CA GLY A 65 2.33 -15.41 13.31
C GLY A 65 2.65 -15.13 14.77
N SER A 66 3.11 -13.92 15.07
CA SER A 66 3.52 -13.53 16.42
C SER A 66 2.40 -13.56 17.45
N ILE A 67 1.14 -13.41 17.04
CA ILE A 67 -0.02 -13.50 17.96
C ILE A 67 -0.15 -14.90 18.59
N ASN A 68 0.38 -15.93 17.95
CA ASN A 68 0.30 -17.31 18.44
C ASN A 68 1.41 -17.64 19.46
N GLU A 69 2.32 -16.72 19.71
CA GLU A 69 3.38 -16.87 20.69
C GLU A 69 2.86 -16.74 22.14
N ASN A 70 3.49 -17.48 23.05
CA ASN A 70 3.41 -17.20 24.48
C ASN A 70 4.37 -16.07 24.85
N ASP A 71 4.36 -15.62 26.11
CA ASP A 71 5.23 -14.52 26.54
C ASP A 71 6.74 -14.87 26.49
N ASP A 72 7.08 -16.13 26.73
CA ASP A 72 8.45 -16.69 26.62
C ASP A 72 8.85 -17.04 25.18
N GLN A 73 8.00 -16.75 24.19
CA GLN A 73 8.19 -17.07 22.78
C GLN A 73 8.18 -15.81 21.88
N ARG A 74 8.14 -14.61 22.44
CA ARG A 74 8.01 -13.36 21.69
C ARG A 74 9.20 -13.13 20.77
N GLY A 75 8.95 -13.25 19.46
CA GLY A 75 9.94 -13.18 18.36
C GLY A 75 10.32 -14.52 17.76
N LEU A 76 9.85 -15.65 18.32
CA LEU A 76 10.18 -16.98 17.78
C LEU A 76 9.50 -17.27 16.44
N ALA A 77 8.35 -16.66 16.15
CA ALA A 77 7.73 -16.78 14.83
C ALA A 77 8.66 -16.21 13.75
N HIS A 78 9.27 -15.07 14.01
CA HIS A 78 10.21 -14.41 13.11
C HIS A 78 11.56 -15.14 13.04
N LEU A 79 12.11 -15.55 14.18
CA LEU A 79 13.34 -16.38 14.20
C LEU A 79 13.15 -17.69 13.41
N LEU A 80 11.97 -18.32 13.52
CA LEU A 80 11.65 -19.54 12.76
C LEU A 80 11.59 -19.26 11.25
N GLU A 81 11.12 -18.08 10.86
CA GLU A 81 11.12 -17.66 9.45
C GLU A 81 12.55 -17.67 8.89
N HIS A 82 13.51 -17.06 9.57
CA HIS A 82 14.92 -17.07 9.17
C HIS A 82 15.48 -18.49 9.06
N LEU A 83 15.19 -19.32 10.04
CA LEU A 83 15.70 -20.69 10.11
C LEU A 83 15.17 -21.61 9.00
N ALA A 84 14.08 -21.26 8.36
CA ALA A 84 13.56 -22.00 7.19
C ALA A 84 14.52 -21.98 6.00
N PHE A 85 15.48 -21.06 5.98
CA PHE A 85 16.52 -20.95 4.93
C PHE A 85 17.85 -21.62 5.32
N ASN A 86 18.02 -22.07 6.57
CA ASN A 86 19.29 -22.55 7.13
C ASN A 86 19.39 -24.07 7.26
N GLY A 87 18.52 -24.77 6.58
CA GLY A 87 18.54 -26.22 6.48
C GLY A 87 17.20 -26.86 6.70
N THR A 88 16.92 -27.83 5.86
CA THR A 88 15.70 -28.61 5.86
C THR A 88 16.02 -30.12 5.71
N ASP A 89 15.02 -30.97 5.69
CA ASP A 89 15.17 -32.40 5.54
C ASP A 89 15.97 -32.77 4.29
N HIS A 90 15.66 -32.16 3.16
CA HIS A 90 16.29 -32.45 1.87
C HIS A 90 17.40 -31.48 1.48
N PHE A 91 17.39 -30.27 2.02
CA PHE A 91 18.35 -29.21 1.71
C PHE A 91 19.13 -28.81 2.97
N LYS A 92 20.35 -29.33 3.12
CA LYS A 92 21.18 -29.10 4.32
C LYS A 92 21.92 -27.76 4.25
N GLY A 93 21.99 -27.06 5.37
CA GLY A 93 22.64 -25.74 5.43
C GLY A 93 22.10 -24.79 4.37
N ASN A 94 22.98 -24.19 3.58
CA ASN A 94 22.63 -23.21 2.55
C ASN A 94 22.22 -23.84 1.20
N SER A 95 22.19 -25.18 1.08
CA SER A 95 21.95 -25.83 -0.21
C SER A 95 20.60 -25.51 -0.85
N LEU A 96 19.60 -25.09 -0.09
CA LEU A 96 18.33 -24.58 -0.61
C LEU A 96 18.55 -23.28 -1.40
N GLN A 97 19.27 -22.33 -0.81
CA GLN A 97 19.57 -21.05 -1.45
C GLN A 97 20.47 -21.26 -2.67
N ASP A 98 21.51 -22.11 -2.56
CA ASP A 98 22.41 -22.43 -3.66
C ASP A 98 21.67 -23.07 -4.83
N TYR A 99 20.74 -24.00 -4.55
CA TYR A 99 19.90 -24.60 -5.57
C TYR A 99 19.03 -23.58 -6.28
N LEU A 100 18.28 -22.77 -5.53
CA LEU A 100 17.41 -21.74 -6.09
C LEU A 100 18.19 -20.72 -6.93
N GLN A 101 19.37 -20.30 -6.46
CA GLN A 101 20.27 -19.43 -7.21
C GLN A 101 20.75 -20.08 -8.51
N SER A 102 21.02 -21.39 -8.52
CA SER A 102 21.44 -22.13 -9.72
C SER A 102 20.39 -22.16 -10.83
N ILE A 103 19.12 -21.99 -10.49
CA ILE A 103 18.00 -21.90 -11.44
C ILE A 103 17.55 -20.46 -11.71
N GLY A 104 18.26 -19.44 -11.19
CA GLY A 104 18.02 -18.03 -11.45
C GLY A 104 17.19 -17.29 -10.39
N VAL A 105 16.79 -17.95 -9.31
CA VAL A 105 16.05 -17.36 -8.18
C VAL A 105 17.04 -16.83 -7.15
N GLN A 106 17.04 -15.51 -6.92
CA GLN A 106 18.02 -14.82 -6.07
C GLN A 106 17.40 -14.41 -4.72
N TYR A 107 18.14 -14.64 -3.63
CA TYR A 107 17.75 -14.19 -2.30
C TYR A 107 17.57 -12.65 -2.25
N GLY A 108 16.54 -12.19 -1.55
CA GLY A 108 16.18 -10.79 -1.44
C GLY A 108 15.50 -10.17 -2.67
N ARG A 109 15.55 -10.85 -3.82
CA ARG A 109 14.84 -10.44 -5.04
C ARG A 109 13.62 -11.31 -5.34
N ASN A 110 13.86 -12.60 -5.53
CA ASN A 110 12.84 -13.59 -5.93
C ASN A 110 12.59 -14.64 -4.84
N LEU A 111 13.46 -14.76 -3.86
CA LEU A 111 13.35 -15.63 -2.69
C LEU A 111 13.22 -14.76 -1.46
N ASN A 112 12.12 -14.88 -0.72
CA ASN A 112 11.87 -14.10 0.47
C ASN A 112 10.82 -14.76 1.37
N ALA A 113 10.65 -14.22 2.59
CA ALA A 113 9.57 -14.55 3.51
C ALA A 113 9.18 -13.31 4.31
N TYR A 114 8.07 -13.40 5.02
CA TYR A 114 7.71 -12.40 6.01
C TYR A 114 6.84 -13.00 7.12
N THR A 115 7.06 -12.51 8.32
CA THR A 115 6.22 -12.80 9.49
C THR A 115 5.40 -11.56 9.85
N ALA A 116 4.09 -11.75 9.87
CA ALA A 116 3.13 -10.76 10.37
C ALA A 116 2.55 -11.22 11.73
N VAL A 117 1.62 -10.43 12.26
CA VAL A 117 0.99 -10.77 13.55
C VAL A 117 0.22 -12.07 13.46
N GLU A 118 -0.49 -12.34 12.36
CA GLU A 118 -1.40 -13.49 12.22
C GLU A 118 -1.01 -14.47 11.11
N LYS A 119 0.03 -14.18 10.35
CA LYS A 119 0.49 -15.04 9.26
C LYS A 119 2.00 -15.02 9.09
N THR A 120 2.54 -16.11 8.55
CA THR A 120 3.91 -16.21 8.04
C THR A 120 3.84 -16.78 6.63
N VAL A 121 4.55 -16.18 5.69
CA VAL A 121 4.53 -16.57 4.29
C VAL A 121 5.94 -16.71 3.77
N TYR A 122 6.24 -17.86 3.14
CA TYR A 122 7.49 -18.12 2.44
C TYR A 122 7.20 -18.20 0.95
N TYR A 123 8.06 -17.65 0.13
CA TYR A 123 7.84 -17.67 -1.30
C TYR A 123 9.09 -17.50 -2.14
N PHE A 124 9.02 -17.99 -3.34
CA PHE A 124 9.96 -17.67 -4.41
C PHE A 124 9.22 -17.52 -5.74
N THR A 125 9.69 -16.59 -6.56
CA THR A 125 9.06 -16.16 -7.81
C THR A 125 9.99 -16.32 -8.99
N ASP A 126 9.45 -16.18 -10.20
CA ASP A 126 10.20 -16.29 -11.46
C ASP A 126 10.94 -17.63 -11.63
N VAL A 127 10.43 -18.71 -11.05
CA VAL A 127 10.98 -20.06 -11.24
C VAL A 127 10.78 -20.51 -12.69
N PRO A 128 11.84 -20.88 -13.43
CA PRO A 128 11.69 -21.36 -14.80
C PRO A 128 10.91 -22.67 -14.88
N THR A 129 9.82 -22.69 -15.65
CA THR A 129 8.94 -23.86 -15.81
C THR A 129 9.30 -24.74 -17.00
N THR A 130 10.26 -24.32 -17.82
CA THR A 130 10.75 -25.11 -18.98
C THR A 130 11.45 -26.41 -18.58
N ARG A 131 11.79 -26.57 -17.29
CA ARG A 131 12.39 -27.78 -16.72
C ARG A 131 11.47 -28.33 -15.63
N THR A 132 10.82 -29.44 -15.88
CA THR A 132 9.96 -30.13 -14.91
C THR A 132 10.68 -30.43 -13.60
N THR A 133 11.97 -30.81 -13.66
CA THR A 133 12.79 -31.06 -12.48
C THR A 133 12.95 -29.84 -11.57
N ALA A 134 12.99 -28.62 -12.13
CA ALA A 134 13.03 -27.40 -11.32
C ALA A 134 11.72 -27.19 -10.57
N VAL A 135 10.59 -27.40 -11.24
CA VAL A 135 9.26 -27.33 -10.63
C VAL A 135 9.12 -28.36 -9.50
N ASP A 136 9.50 -29.62 -9.75
CA ASP A 136 9.40 -30.69 -8.75
C ASP A 136 10.31 -30.43 -7.53
N SER A 137 11.52 -29.91 -7.75
CA SER A 137 12.41 -29.53 -6.63
C SER A 137 11.84 -28.35 -5.83
N CYS A 138 11.21 -27.39 -6.49
CA CYS A 138 10.52 -26.28 -5.82
C CYS A 138 9.33 -26.78 -4.98
N MET A 139 8.60 -27.78 -5.47
CA MET A 139 7.55 -28.44 -4.69
C MET A 139 8.10 -29.12 -3.44
N LEU A 140 9.29 -29.74 -3.53
CA LEU A 140 9.97 -30.37 -2.41
C LEU A 140 10.42 -29.33 -1.37
N ILE A 141 10.88 -28.14 -1.80
CA ILE A 141 11.17 -27.01 -0.89
C ILE A 141 9.92 -26.60 -0.11
N LEU A 142 8.78 -26.43 -0.78
CA LEU A 142 7.51 -26.10 -0.08
C LEU A 142 7.12 -27.19 0.92
N LYS A 143 7.35 -28.47 0.59
CA LYS A 143 7.10 -29.60 1.51
C LYS A 143 8.01 -29.49 2.75
N ASP A 144 9.28 -29.18 2.56
CA ASP A 144 10.22 -29.02 3.66
C ASP A 144 9.88 -27.79 4.54
N TRP A 145 9.48 -26.69 3.94
CA TRP A 145 8.97 -25.54 4.71
C TRP A 145 7.68 -25.85 5.48
N SER A 146 6.87 -26.78 4.96
CA SER A 146 5.66 -27.23 5.67
C SER A 146 5.97 -27.95 6.98
N ASN A 147 6.90 -28.91 6.98
CA ASN A 147 7.16 -29.77 8.14
C ASN A 147 8.57 -30.37 8.23
N GLY A 148 9.54 -29.86 7.49
CA GLY A 148 10.89 -30.40 7.40
C GLY A 148 12.01 -29.41 7.74
N ILE A 149 11.75 -28.33 8.47
CA ILE A 149 12.78 -27.37 8.92
C ILE A 149 13.65 -28.04 10.00
N SER A 150 14.97 -28.04 9.81
CA SER A 150 15.89 -28.85 10.62
C SER A 150 16.09 -28.33 12.05
N LEU A 151 16.07 -27.03 12.30
CA LEU A 151 16.22 -26.37 13.61
C LEU A 151 17.40 -26.90 14.44
N THR A 152 18.59 -26.98 13.81
CA THR A 152 19.81 -27.38 14.51
C THR A 152 20.25 -26.30 15.52
N GLU A 153 20.95 -26.68 16.56
CA GLU A 153 21.43 -25.72 17.58
C GLU A 153 22.36 -24.69 16.98
N ASP A 154 23.31 -25.11 16.13
CA ASP A 154 24.25 -24.21 15.46
C ASP A 154 23.53 -23.17 14.58
N ALA A 155 22.48 -23.58 13.81
CA ALA A 155 21.68 -22.66 13.02
C ALA A 155 20.92 -21.66 13.90
N ILE A 156 20.31 -22.13 14.99
CA ILE A 156 19.58 -21.28 15.92
C ILE A 156 20.53 -20.22 16.54
N GLU A 157 21.70 -20.62 16.99
CA GLU A 157 22.67 -19.69 17.60
C GLU A 157 23.19 -18.67 16.59
N SER A 158 23.48 -19.08 15.34
CA SER A 158 23.94 -18.15 14.29
C SER A 158 22.87 -17.14 13.88
N GLU A 159 21.58 -17.53 13.88
CA GLU A 159 20.48 -16.64 13.46
C GLU A 159 20.11 -15.59 14.49
N ARG A 160 20.42 -15.78 15.77
CA ARG A 160 20.21 -14.75 16.80
C ARG A 160 20.92 -13.44 16.43
N ASP A 161 22.17 -13.52 16.00
CA ASP A 161 22.96 -12.35 15.58
C ASP A 161 22.35 -11.69 14.32
N VAL A 162 21.81 -12.47 13.41
CA VAL A 162 21.15 -11.95 12.20
C VAL A 162 19.88 -11.16 12.57
N VAL A 163 19.03 -11.73 13.44
CA VAL A 163 17.82 -11.04 13.94
C VAL A 163 18.19 -9.77 14.72
N HIS A 164 19.26 -9.81 15.54
CA HIS A 164 19.78 -8.60 16.21
C HIS A 164 20.20 -7.50 15.24
N ASN A 165 20.89 -7.86 14.15
CA ASN A 165 21.31 -6.90 13.14
C ASN A 165 20.10 -6.31 12.40
N GLU A 166 19.11 -7.13 12.09
CA GLU A 166 17.85 -6.66 11.49
C GLU A 166 17.11 -5.71 12.44
N TYR A 167 16.98 -6.06 13.71
CA TYR A 167 16.38 -5.20 14.74
C TYR A 167 17.05 -3.82 14.76
N ARG A 168 18.40 -3.78 14.78
CA ARG A 168 19.16 -2.51 14.78
C ARG A 168 18.89 -1.67 13.53
N MET A 169 18.72 -2.30 12.36
CA MET A 169 18.45 -1.59 11.10
C MET A 169 17.02 -1.08 10.99
N ARG A 170 16.06 -1.81 11.56
CA ARG A 170 14.62 -1.48 11.47
C ARG A 170 14.10 -0.59 12.57
N ILE A 171 14.79 -0.54 13.73
CA ILE A 171 14.33 0.19 14.92
C ILE A 171 14.59 1.69 14.81
N VAL A 172 13.91 2.34 13.87
CA VAL A 172 13.90 3.81 13.74
C VAL A 172 12.97 4.45 14.76
N GLY A 173 13.08 5.77 14.97
CA GLY A 173 12.32 6.51 15.99
C GLY A 173 10.83 6.23 15.98
N GLN A 174 10.19 6.27 14.80
CA GLN A 174 8.76 6.01 14.67
C GLN A 174 8.39 4.58 15.11
N GLN A 175 9.20 3.60 14.72
CA GLN A 175 8.97 2.20 15.10
C GLN A 175 9.05 2.03 16.63
N ARG A 176 10.07 2.60 17.29
CA ARG A 176 10.20 2.56 18.76
C ARG A 176 9.00 3.16 19.47
N MET A 177 8.49 4.30 18.95
CA MET A 177 7.29 4.94 19.52
C MET A 177 6.05 4.07 19.38
N ILE A 178 5.83 3.45 18.22
CA ILE A 178 4.71 2.53 18.01
C ILE A 178 4.82 1.38 19.00
N GLU A 179 5.94 0.68 19.08
CA GLU A 179 6.13 -0.48 19.97
C GLU A 179 5.88 -0.12 21.45
N ARG A 180 6.38 1.03 21.92
CA ARG A 180 6.13 1.50 23.29
C ARG A 180 4.68 1.87 23.55
N SER A 181 3.97 2.31 22.51
CA SER A 181 2.59 2.77 22.60
C SER A 181 1.56 1.63 22.54
N LEU A 182 1.88 0.53 21.86
CA LEU A 182 0.96 -0.59 21.63
C LEU A 182 0.29 -1.11 22.92
N PRO A 183 1.00 -1.31 24.06
CA PRO A 183 0.37 -1.80 25.29
C PRO A 183 -0.76 -0.89 25.81
N LYS A 184 -0.61 0.43 25.69
CA LYS A 184 -1.64 1.39 26.08
C LYS A 184 -2.77 1.46 25.04
N LEU A 185 -2.44 1.43 23.74
CA LEU A 185 -3.39 1.46 22.64
C LEU A 185 -4.31 0.23 22.64
N TYR A 186 -3.79 -0.92 23.04
CA TYR A 186 -4.55 -2.17 23.21
C TYR A 186 -4.96 -2.47 24.64
N GLN A 187 -4.90 -1.49 25.54
CA GLN A 187 -5.35 -1.62 26.94
C GLN A 187 -4.75 -2.81 27.71
N GLY A 188 -3.51 -3.19 27.39
CA GLY A 188 -2.84 -4.34 27.98
C GLY A 188 -3.18 -5.69 27.35
N GLU A 189 -3.99 -5.72 26.30
CA GLU A 189 -4.34 -6.93 25.58
C GLU A 189 -3.18 -7.49 24.74
N LYS A 190 -3.35 -8.71 24.26
CA LYS A 190 -2.30 -9.50 23.61
C LYS A 190 -1.65 -8.81 22.42
N TYR A 191 -2.40 -8.13 21.55
CA TYR A 191 -1.85 -7.36 20.44
C TYR A 191 -0.82 -6.30 20.86
N GLY A 192 -0.98 -5.71 22.03
CA GLY A 192 -0.04 -4.75 22.58
C GLY A 192 1.37 -5.29 22.83
N TYR A 193 1.56 -6.61 22.80
CA TYR A 193 2.80 -7.30 23.12
C TYR A 193 3.26 -8.28 22.04
N ARG A 194 2.67 -8.28 20.86
CA ARG A 194 2.95 -9.27 19.80
C ARG A 194 3.42 -8.66 18.49
N PHE A 195 4.27 -7.63 18.61
CA PHE A 195 4.95 -7.12 17.43
C PHE A 195 5.91 -8.19 16.87
N PRO A 196 5.94 -8.45 15.55
CA PRO A 196 6.61 -9.65 14.98
C PRO A 196 8.10 -9.78 15.29
N ILE A 197 8.84 -8.67 15.35
CA ILE A 197 10.29 -8.72 15.67
C ILE A 197 10.56 -9.26 17.10
N GLY A 198 9.58 -9.18 17.98
CA GLY A 198 9.62 -9.72 19.32
C GLY A 198 10.52 -8.99 20.30
N LEU A 199 11.04 -9.74 21.28
CA LEU A 199 11.94 -9.22 22.31
C LEU A 199 13.33 -9.83 22.16
N MET A 200 14.36 -9.01 22.06
CA MET A 200 15.74 -9.48 21.95
C MET A 200 16.14 -10.34 23.15
N SER A 201 15.68 -10.02 24.36
CA SER A 201 15.91 -10.85 25.54
C SER A 201 15.30 -12.26 25.44
N VAL A 202 14.19 -12.42 24.72
CA VAL A 202 13.62 -13.75 24.45
C VAL A 202 14.40 -14.44 23.33
N ILE A 203 14.77 -13.73 22.28
CA ILE A 203 15.62 -14.27 21.20
C ILE A 203 16.93 -14.82 21.77
N ASP A 204 17.60 -14.06 22.66
CA ASP A 204 18.89 -14.50 23.29
C ASP A 204 18.70 -15.66 24.26
N GLY A 205 17.67 -15.58 25.10
CA GLY A 205 17.47 -16.51 26.21
C GLY A 205 16.68 -17.78 25.87
N CYS A 206 16.00 -17.86 24.70
CA CYS A 206 15.18 -19.01 24.39
C CYS A 206 16.01 -20.29 24.19
N LYS A 207 15.54 -21.37 24.78
CA LYS A 207 16.14 -22.69 24.55
C LYS A 207 15.69 -23.21 23.16
N PRO A 208 16.56 -23.93 22.44
CA PRO A 208 16.17 -24.54 21.15
C PRO A 208 14.88 -25.36 21.20
N GLU A 209 14.62 -26.00 22.33
CA GLU A 209 13.39 -26.79 22.52
C GLU A 209 12.12 -25.93 22.61
N THR A 210 12.19 -24.69 23.12
CA THR A 210 11.07 -23.75 23.12
C THR A 210 10.67 -23.38 21.69
N LEU A 211 11.65 -23.14 20.83
CA LEU A 211 11.43 -22.88 19.40
C LEU A 211 10.86 -24.10 18.69
N ARG A 212 11.45 -25.30 18.92
CA ARG A 212 10.95 -26.55 18.36
C ARG A 212 9.53 -26.86 18.83
N ALA A 213 9.18 -26.52 20.09
CA ALA A 213 7.82 -26.66 20.60
C ALA A 213 6.82 -25.77 19.88
N TYR A 214 7.20 -24.51 19.60
CA TYR A 214 6.43 -23.58 18.78
C TYR A 214 6.21 -24.13 17.36
N TYR A 215 7.29 -24.58 16.71
CA TYR A 215 7.25 -25.17 15.38
C TYR A 215 6.30 -26.37 15.31
N ARG A 216 6.50 -27.40 16.17
CA ARG A 216 5.65 -28.60 16.21
C ARG A 216 4.19 -28.31 16.52
N LYS A 217 3.91 -27.25 17.32
CA LYS A 217 2.57 -26.88 17.67
C LYS A 217 1.81 -26.28 16.49
N TRP A 218 2.47 -25.44 15.69
CA TRP A 218 1.80 -24.55 14.75
C TRP A 218 2.03 -24.87 13.27
N TYR A 219 3.20 -25.43 12.88
CA TYR A 219 3.51 -25.77 11.49
C TYR A 219 2.90 -27.12 11.12
N ARG A 220 1.66 -27.08 10.71
CA ARG A 220 0.84 -28.24 10.40
C ARG A 220 -0.01 -27.97 9.16
N PRO A 221 -0.32 -29.03 8.38
CA PRO A 221 -1.12 -28.91 7.15
C PRO A 221 -2.45 -28.17 7.32
N ASP A 222 -3.15 -28.36 8.43
CA ASP A 222 -4.45 -27.73 8.72
C ASP A 222 -4.38 -26.20 8.92
N ASN A 223 -3.18 -25.66 9.12
CA ASN A 223 -2.89 -24.21 9.21
C ASN A 223 -2.21 -23.65 7.95
N GLN A 224 -2.04 -24.48 6.89
CA GLN A 224 -1.20 -24.13 5.75
C GLN A 224 -1.96 -24.11 4.44
N ALA A 225 -1.50 -23.26 3.52
CA ALA A 225 -1.87 -23.32 2.12
C ALA A 225 -0.66 -23.31 1.20
N ILE A 226 -0.71 -24.17 0.17
CA ILE A 226 0.22 -24.14 -0.97
C ILE A 226 -0.41 -23.35 -2.09
N ILE A 227 0.29 -22.35 -2.61
CA ILE A 227 -0.22 -21.44 -3.64
C ILE A 227 0.79 -21.44 -4.79
N ILE A 228 0.34 -21.84 -5.98
CA ILE A 228 1.18 -21.91 -7.17
C ILE A 228 0.47 -21.24 -8.33
N VAL A 229 1.13 -20.24 -8.88
CA VAL A 229 0.60 -19.45 -10.00
C VAL A 229 1.70 -19.28 -11.05
N GLY A 230 1.39 -19.57 -12.29
CA GLY A 230 2.31 -19.38 -13.41
C GLY A 230 2.05 -20.30 -14.59
N ASP A 231 3.03 -20.37 -15.48
CA ASP A 231 2.97 -21.21 -16.67
C ASP A 231 3.25 -22.68 -16.29
N VAL A 232 2.27 -23.31 -15.65
CA VAL A 232 2.35 -24.67 -15.10
C VAL A 232 1.17 -25.54 -15.54
N ASP A 233 1.38 -26.85 -15.60
CA ASP A 233 0.29 -27.83 -15.71
C ASP A 233 -0.39 -28.01 -14.34
N VAL A 234 -1.63 -27.55 -14.26
CA VAL A 234 -2.45 -27.60 -13.02
C VAL A 234 -2.64 -29.02 -12.50
N ASN A 235 -2.76 -30.01 -13.38
CA ASN A 235 -2.99 -31.42 -12.98
C ASN A 235 -1.68 -32.05 -12.47
N HIS A 236 -0.54 -31.73 -13.06
CA HIS A 236 0.77 -32.16 -12.57
C HIS A 236 1.04 -31.60 -11.18
N ILE A 237 0.84 -30.31 -10.99
CA ILE A 237 1.02 -29.66 -9.69
C ILE A 237 0.08 -30.26 -8.62
N GLU A 238 -1.19 -30.46 -8.94
CA GLU A 238 -2.12 -31.10 -7.99
C GLU A 238 -1.70 -32.51 -7.60
N ALA A 239 -1.24 -33.31 -8.56
CA ALA A 239 -0.72 -34.65 -8.29
C ALA A 239 0.50 -34.60 -7.36
N LYS A 240 1.42 -33.66 -7.59
CA LYS A 240 2.59 -33.44 -6.72
C LYS A 240 2.22 -32.98 -5.31
N ILE A 241 1.23 -32.08 -5.18
CA ILE A 241 0.71 -31.70 -3.85
C ILE A 241 0.18 -32.93 -3.11
N LYS A 242 -0.62 -33.76 -3.77
CA LYS A 242 -1.15 -35.00 -3.16
C LYS A 242 -0.05 -35.97 -2.77
N GLU A 243 0.96 -36.18 -3.64
CA GLU A 243 2.11 -37.04 -3.39
C GLU A 243 2.91 -36.58 -2.17
N LEU A 244 3.28 -35.31 -2.10
CA LEU A 244 4.24 -34.79 -1.11
C LEU A 244 3.60 -34.46 0.24
N PHE A 245 2.34 -34.04 0.28
CA PHE A 245 1.73 -33.47 1.49
C PHE A 245 0.70 -34.37 2.15
N SER A 246 0.05 -35.34 1.45
CA SER A 246 -1.00 -36.15 2.05
C SER A 246 -0.53 -37.00 3.21
N GLY A 247 0.74 -37.39 3.23
CA GLY A 247 1.33 -38.21 4.30
C GLY A 247 1.65 -37.46 5.59
N ILE A 248 1.59 -36.12 5.60
CA ILE A 248 1.89 -35.30 6.78
C ILE A 248 0.74 -35.40 7.77
N LYS A 249 1.05 -35.85 8.99
CA LYS A 249 0.05 -36.10 10.03
C LYS A 249 -0.23 -34.85 10.86
N VAL A 250 -1.50 -34.63 11.16
CA VAL A 250 -1.93 -33.64 12.15
C VAL A 250 -2.24 -34.36 13.47
N PRO A 251 -1.73 -33.91 14.62
CA PRO A 251 -2.04 -34.50 15.91
C PRO A 251 -3.55 -34.47 16.21
N LYS A 252 -4.10 -35.54 16.80
CA LYS A 252 -5.54 -35.62 17.13
C LYS A 252 -6.02 -34.48 18.03
N ASN A 253 -5.16 -34.00 18.93
CA ASN A 253 -5.43 -32.90 19.85
C ASN A 253 -4.68 -31.63 19.45
N ALA A 254 -4.59 -31.37 18.14
CA ALA A 254 -3.93 -30.19 17.63
C ALA A 254 -4.54 -28.89 18.20
N ALA A 255 -3.68 -27.97 18.63
CA ALA A 255 -4.11 -26.68 19.13
C ALA A 255 -4.86 -25.92 18.04
N LYS A 256 -6.01 -25.36 18.39
CA LYS A 256 -6.76 -24.48 17.47
C LYS A 256 -6.16 -23.08 17.49
N ILE A 257 -6.20 -22.43 16.33
CA ILE A 257 -5.92 -21.00 16.25
C ILE A 257 -7.16 -20.27 16.76
N GLU A 258 -6.99 -19.52 17.84
CA GLU A 258 -8.03 -18.70 18.43
C GLU A 258 -7.87 -17.27 17.91
N LYS A 259 -8.97 -16.62 17.52
CA LYS A 259 -8.99 -15.20 17.24
C LYS A 259 -8.84 -14.43 18.54
N VAL A 260 -7.94 -13.48 18.56
CA VAL A 260 -7.73 -12.56 19.67
C VAL A 260 -8.58 -11.33 19.40
N GLU A 261 -9.62 -11.12 20.21
CA GLU A 261 -10.49 -9.97 20.09
C GLU A 261 -9.83 -8.73 20.68
N VAL A 262 -10.16 -7.55 20.14
CA VAL A 262 -9.78 -6.23 20.67
C VAL A 262 -11.01 -5.59 21.30
N SER A 263 -10.92 -5.27 22.59
CA SER A 263 -12.02 -4.68 23.33
C SER A 263 -12.32 -3.24 22.92
N ASP A 264 -13.57 -2.85 23.14
CA ASP A 264 -13.96 -1.45 23.09
C ASP A 264 -13.33 -0.68 24.27
N ASN A 265 -13.18 0.62 24.14
CA ASN A 265 -12.86 1.50 25.25
C ASN A 265 -14.03 2.44 25.53
N ASP A 266 -14.43 2.56 26.78
CA ASP A 266 -15.55 3.40 27.21
C ASP A 266 -15.19 4.90 27.21
N SER A 267 -13.92 5.21 27.42
CA SER A 267 -13.37 6.56 27.40
C SER A 267 -12.23 6.66 26.39
N ALA A 268 -12.02 7.84 25.83
CA ALA A 268 -10.97 8.07 24.87
C ALA A 268 -9.57 7.77 25.42
N ILE A 269 -8.74 7.12 24.60
CA ILE A 269 -7.35 6.80 24.88
C ILE A 269 -6.47 7.82 24.17
N TYR A 270 -5.59 8.49 24.90
CA TYR A 270 -4.59 9.39 24.33
C TYR A 270 -3.19 8.88 24.65
N VAL A 271 -2.35 8.77 23.63
CA VAL A 271 -0.94 8.41 23.76
C VAL A 271 -0.11 9.48 23.07
N ILE A 272 0.81 10.08 23.80
CA ILE A 272 1.79 11.03 23.29
C ILE A 272 3.16 10.43 23.52
N ASP A 273 3.91 10.22 22.44
CA ASP A 273 5.27 9.69 22.53
C ASP A 273 6.24 10.53 21.69
N LYS A 274 7.51 10.44 21.96
CA LYS A 274 8.56 11.24 21.34
C LYS A 274 9.84 10.45 21.15
N ASP A 275 10.56 10.78 20.09
CA ASP A 275 11.85 10.18 19.79
C ASP A 275 12.76 11.18 19.07
N LYS A 276 14.08 11.10 19.34
CA LYS A 276 15.08 12.01 18.75
C LYS A 276 15.23 11.84 17.24
N GLU A 277 15.01 10.63 16.74
CA GLU A 277 15.11 10.32 15.32
C GLU A 277 13.82 10.60 14.54
N GLN A 278 12.73 11.00 15.22
CA GLN A 278 11.49 11.35 14.53
C GLN A 278 11.69 12.61 13.67
N GLN A 279 11.31 12.52 12.40
CA GLN A 279 11.57 13.57 11.42
C GLN A 279 10.49 14.66 11.41
N VAL A 280 9.26 14.27 11.67
CA VAL A 280 8.07 15.14 11.58
C VAL A 280 7.15 14.87 12.77
N ASP A 281 6.42 15.88 13.20
CA ASP A 281 5.37 15.71 14.20
C ASP A 281 4.11 15.19 13.53
N LEU A 282 3.63 14.03 13.92
CA LEU A 282 2.46 13.41 13.34
C LEU A 282 1.48 12.88 14.38
N PHE A 283 0.24 12.73 13.97
CA PHE A 283 -0.79 12.14 14.81
C PHE A 283 -1.70 11.23 14.00
N GLN A 284 -2.29 10.27 14.72
CA GLN A 284 -3.34 9.40 14.20
C GLN A 284 -4.50 9.40 15.18
N VAL A 285 -5.72 9.53 14.65
CA VAL A 285 -6.96 9.43 15.44
C VAL A 285 -7.74 8.26 14.90
N TYR A 286 -7.98 7.29 15.74
CA TYR A 286 -8.71 6.07 15.42
C TYR A 286 -10.10 6.12 16.03
N MET A 287 -11.11 5.90 15.23
CA MET A 287 -12.49 5.73 15.61
C MET A 287 -12.86 4.25 15.41
N LYS A 288 -12.64 3.44 16.45
CA LYS A 288 -12.75 1.98 16.37
C LYS A 288 -14.19 1.52 16.14
N HIS A 289 -14.31 0.47 15.36
CA HIS A 289 -15.55 -0.28 15.16
C HIS A 289 -15.23 -1.75 14.88
N ASN A 290 -16.25 -2.60 14.87
CA ASN A 290 -16.04 -4.02 14.65
C ASN A 290 -15.64 -4.30 13.21
N ALA A 291 -14.63 -5.15 13.02
CA ALA A 291 -14.30 -5.69 11.72
C ALA A 291 -15.46 -6.52 11.14
N VAL A 292 -15.53 -6.62 9.82
CA VAL A 292 -16.54 -7.46 9.18
C VAL A 292 -16.26 -8.92 9.51
N PRO A 293 -17.25 -9.67 10.07
CA PRO A 293 -17.07 -11.09 10.35
C PRO A 293 -16.69 -11.87 9.09
N ASP A 294 -15.78 -12.83 9.21
CA ASP A 294 -15.31 -13.65 8.07
C ASP A 294 -16.45 -14.32 7.30
N SER A 295 -17.52 -14.72 7.98
CA SER A 295 -18.70 -15.31 7.36
C SER A 295 -19.47 -14.39 6.41
N LEU A 296 -19.26 -13.08 6.51
CA LEU A 296 -19.90 -12.06 5.67
C LEU A 296 -18.98 -11.54 4.54
N LYS A 297 -17.68 -11.84 4.58
CA LYS A 297 -16.74 -11.39 3.54
C LYS A 297 -17.03 -12.00 2.16
N SER A 298 -17.68 -13.14 2.10
CA SER A 298 -18.11 -13.74 0.83
C SER A 298 -19.36 -13.11 0.21
N ASN A 299 -19.98 -12.11 0.84
CA ASN A 299 -21.22 -11.48 0.40
C ASN A 299 -20.94 -10.15 -0.32
N MET A 300 -21.79 -9.79 -1.27
CA MET A 300 -21.74 -8.52 -2.01
C MET A 300 -21.72 -7.28 -1.10
N SER A 301 -22.25 -7.36 0.12
CA SER A 301 -22.18 -6.29 1.11
C SER A 301 -20.74 -5.92 1.49
N TYR A 302 -19.83 -6.90 1.48
CA TYR A 302 -18.42 -6.67 1.78
C TYR A 302 -17.74 -5.85 0.66
N LEU A 303 -17.97 -6.20 -0.61
CA LEU A 303 -17.46 -5.40 -1.73
C LEU A 303 -18.04 -3.98 -1.72
N LEU A 304 -19.34 -3.83 -1.42
CA LEU A 304 -19.98 -2.52 -1.32
C LEU A 304 -19.36 -1.67 -0.21
N LYS A 305 -19.08 -2.27 0.96
CA LYS A 305 -18.36 -1.58 2.04
C LYS A 305 -17.00 -1.10 1.53
N GLY A 306 -16.19 -1.96 0.93
CA GLY A 306 -14.87 -1.60 0.39
C GLY A 306 -14.93 -0.46 -0.65
N TYR A 307 -15.95 -0.45 -1.51
CA TYR A 307 -16.19 0.68 -2.41
C TYR A 307 -16.52 1.97 -1.67
N MET A 308 -17.42 1.91 -0.68
CA MET A 308 -17.80 3.10 0.12
C MET A 308 -16.59 3.64 0.90
N ASP A 309 -15.78 2.78 1.50
CA ASP A 309 -14.55 3.15 2.18
C ASP A 309 -13.57 3.86 1.23
N ASN A 310 -13.39 3.31 0.03
CA ASN A 310 -12.51 3.88 -0.99
C ASN A 310 -12.94 5.29 -1.41
N VAL A 311 -14.21 5.48 -1.78
CA VAL A 311 -14.67 6.80 -2.26
C VAL A 311 -14.72 7.83 -1.14
N ILE A 312 -15.07 7.44 0.10
CA ILE A 312 -15.05 8.35 1.27
C ILE A 312 -13.62 8.78 1.56
N SER A 313 -12.68 7.83 1.61
CA SER A 313 -11.26 8.13 1.82
C SER A 313 -10.70 9.05 0.73
N SER A 314 -11.04 8.80 -0.53
CA SER A 314 -10.63 9.62 -1.67
C SER A 314 -11.16 11.06 -1.57
N MET A 315 -12.45 11.22 -1.26
CA MET A 315 -13.08 12.55 -1.17
C MET A 315 -12.55 13.37 0.00
N ILE A 316 -12.38 12.75 1.18
CA ILE A 316 -11.84 13.50 2.33
C ILE A 316 -10.36 13.83 2.16
N ALA A 317 -9.58 12.94 1.54
CA ALA A 317 -8.18 13.19 1.20
C ALA A 317 -8.05 14.38 0.23
N ALA A 318 -8.95 14.50 -0.76
CA ALA A 318 -8.97 15.64 -1.68
C ALA A 318 -9.24 16.97 -0.95
N ARG A 319 -10.17 16.98 0.03
CA ARG A 319 -10.41 18.19 0.87
C ARG A 319 -9.20 18.55 1.71
N TYR A 320 -8.51 17.56 2.30
CA TYR A 320 -7.27 17.81 3.05
C TYR A 320 -6.17 18.36 2.16
N ALA A 321 -6.02 17.82 0.95
CA ALA A 321 -5.02 18.31 -0.01
C ALA A 321 -5.31 19.75 -0.45
N GLU A 322 -6.57 20.09 -0.73
CA GLU A 322 -6.99 21.46 -1.05
C GLU A 322 -6.70 22.43 0.11
N LYS A 323 -7.05 22.02 1.33
CA LYS A 323 -6.79 22.83 2.54
C LYS A 323 -5.29 23.01 2.81
N ALA A 324 -4.46 22.03 2.49
CA ALA A 324 -2.99 22.09 2.67
C ALA A 324 -2.35 23.21 1.83
N LEU A 325 -2.97 23.64 0.75
CA LEU A 325 -2.52 24.76 -0.09
C LEU A 325 -2.85 26.14 0.49
N GLU A 326 -3.63 26.22 1.55
CA GLU A 326 -3.91 27.50 2.20
C GLU A 326 -2.72 27.95 3.06
N PRO A 327 -2.35 29.25 3.02
CA PRO A 327 -1.16 29.74 3.73
C PRO A 327 -1.17 29.52 5.23
N ASP A 328 -2.37 29.56 5.84
CA ASP A 328 -2.60 29.38 7.28
C ASP A 328 -2.84 27.93 7.70
N CYS A 329 -2.80 26.99 6.77
CA CYS A 329 -2.99 25.57 7.07
C CYS A 329 -1.91 25.09 8.06
N PRO A 330 -2.29 24.48 9.19
CA PRO A 330 -1.33 24.08 10.22
C PRO A 330 -0.68 22.72 9.97
N TYR A 331 -1.07 21.97 8.95
CA TYR A 331 -0.49 20.70 8.58
C TYR A 331 0.17 20.75 7.19
N LEU A 332 1.12 19.84 6.95
CA LEU A 332 1.79 19.62 5.66
C LEU A 332 0.95 18.71 4.78
N GLN A 333 0.40 17.66 5.38
CA GLN A 333 -0.48 16.70 4.73
C GLN A 333 -1.41 16.05 5.76
N ALA A 334 -2.56 15.62 5.29
CA ALA A 334 -3.50 14.80 6.06
C ALA A 334 -4.19 13.78 5.17
N ASN A 335 -4.68 12.72 5.79
CA ASN A 335 -5.42 11.66 5.11
C ASN A 335 -6.46 11.05 6.07
N ALA A 336 -7.43 10.33 5.51
CA ALA A 336 -8.37 9.51 6.27
C ALA A 336 -8.69 8.22 5.51
N GLY A 337 -8.98 7.15 6.25
CA GLY A 337 -9.36 5.88 5.64
C GLY A 337 -9.89 4.90 6.68
N ASP A 338 -10.73 3.97 6.23
CA ASP A 338 -11.21 2.87 7.03
C ASP A 338 -10.38 1.61 6.80
N GLY A 339 -10.11 0.85 7.85
CA GLY A 339 -9.33 -0.38 7.79
C GLY A 339 -8.98 -0.93 9.15
N SER A 340 -8.05 -1.87 9.20
CA SER A 340 -7.64 -2.52 10.44
C SER A 340 -7.13 -1.53 11.49
N TYR A 341 -7.56 -1.70 12.74
CA TYR A 341 -7.03 -0.94 13.87
C TYR A 341 -5.61 -1.39 14.17
N LEU A 342 -4.64 -0.55 13.82
CA LEU A 342 -3.20 -0.81 13.99
C LEU A 342 -2.77 -2.14 13.37
N ILE A 343 -2.48 -3.15 14.19
CA ILE A 343 -1.96 -4.46 13.76
C ILE A 343 -2.97 -5.61 13.98
N SER A 344 -4.21 -5.31 14.37
CA SER A 344 -5.24 -6.34 14.62
C SER A 344 -6.09 -6.62 13.39
N SER A 345 -6.58 -7.85 13.25
CA SER A 345 -7.55 -8.26 12.22
C SER A 345 -9.00 -8.33 12.72
N THR A 346 -9.20 -8.19 14.03
CA THR A 346 -10.53 -8.36 14.69
C THR A 346 -11.20 -7.02 15.03
N LYS A 347 -10.48 -5.91 14.83
CA LYS A 347 -11.00 -4.57 15.04
C LYS A 347 -10.60 -3.67 13.88
N ASP A 348 -11.54 -2.94 13.34
CA ASP A 348 -11.32 -1.89 12.34
C ASP A 348 -11.37 -0.51 12.99
N ALA A 349 -10.91 0.50 12.27
CA ALA A 349 -11.03 1.89 12.67
C ALA A 349 -11.08 2.82 11.45
N PHE A 350 -11.94 3.81 11.50
CA PHE A 350 -11.78 4.97 10.64
C PHE A 350 -10.68 5.85 11.22
N THR A 351 -9.60 5.97 10.47
CA THR A 351 -8.35 6.58 10.92
C THR A 351 -8.12 7.91 10.23
N LEU A 352 -7.90 8.96 11.01
CA LEU A 352 -7.43 10.25 10.53
C LEU A 352 -5.92 10.33 10.81
N THR A 353 -5.13 10.72 9.82
CA THR A 353 -3.69 10.92 9.97
C THR A 353 -3.33 12.34 9.55
N GLY A 354 -2.49 13.01 10.33
CA GLY A 354 -1.99 14.33 9.99
C GLY A 354 -0.52 14.50 10.32
N VAL A 355 0.21 15.19 9.44
CA VAL A 355 1.59 15.63 9.64
C VAL A 355 1.59 17.13 9.86
N ALA A 356 1.93 17.56 11.07
CA ALA A 356 1.87 18.96 11.46
C ALA A 356 3.05 19.78 10.90
N LYS A 357 2.80 21.06 10.62
CA LYS A 357 3.89 22.03 10.46
C LYS A 357 4.63 22.20 11.80
N PRO A 358 5.92 22.56 11.80
CA PRO A 358 6.70 22.72 13.04
C PRO A 358 5.98 23.59 14.07
N GLY A 359 5.83 23.07 15.30
CA GLY A 359 5.17 23.75 16.41
C GLY A 359 3.65 23.89 16.31
N LYS A 360 2.98 23.24 15.32
CA LYS A 360 1.55 23.37 15.03
C LYS A 360 0.73 22.12 15.31
N ILE A 361 1.24 21.21 16.16
CA ILE A 361 0.60 19.91 16.37
C ILE A 361 -0.86 20.01 16.86
N LYS A 362 -1.17 20.93 17.79
CA LYS A 362 -2.52 21.11 18.32
C LYS A 362 -3.48 21.72 17.29
N GLU A 363 -3.02 22.72 16.55
CA GLU A 363 -3.79 23.36 15.47
C GLU A 363 -4.02 22.37 14.30
N ALA A 364 -3.01 21.59 13.95
CA ALA A 364 -3.13 20.55 12.92
C ALA A 364 -4.13 19.46 13.33
N TYR A 365 -4.04 18.99 14.57
CA TYR A 365 -4.96 18.01 15.15
C TYR A 365 -6.42 18.54 15.10
N ALA A 366 -6.64 19.79 15.52
CA ALA A 366 -7.95 20.43 15.43
C ALA A 366 -8.46 20.57 13.98
N ALA A 367 -7.59 20.98 13.05
CA ALA A 367 -7.96 21.20 11.65
C ALA A 367 -8.38 19.90 10.94
N VAL A 368 -7.67 18.80 11.18
CA VAL A 368 -7.99 17.47 10.61
C VAL A 368 -9.31 16.95 11.21
N LEU A 369 -9.50 17.04 12.51
CA LEU A 369 -10.77 16.68 13.15
C LEU A 369 -11.94 17.51 12.64
N ARG A 370 -11.73 18.80 12.43
CA ARG A 370 -12.79 19.72 11.96
C ARG A 370 -13.30 19.33 10.58
N GLU A 371 -12.43 18.91 9.67
CA GLU A 371 -12.88 18.47 8.35
C GLU A 371 -13.63 17.12 8.43
N ALA A 372 -13.21 16.19 9.27
CA ALA A 372 -13.97 14.98 9.54
C ALA A 372 -15.34 15.30 10.16
N GLN A 373 -15.41 16.24 11.11
CA GLN A 373 -16.66 16.73 11.70
C GLN A 373 -17.57 17.37 10.63
N ARG A 374 -17.00 18.13 9.68
CA ARG A 374 -17.74 18.69 8.54
C ARG A 374 -18.37 17.58 7.67
N VAL A 375 -17.63 16.51 7.41
CA VAL A 375 -18.18 15.33 6.70
C VAL A 375 -19.32 14.69 7.49
N HIS A 376 -19.19 14.57 8.81
CA HIS A 376 -20.27 14.05 9.67
C HIS A 376 -21.55 14.91 9.59
N GLU A 377 -21.43 16.24 9.60
CA GLU A 377 -22.57 17.15 9.62
C GLU A 377 -23.24 17.29 8.25
N PHE A 378 -22.44 17.46 7.20
CA PHE A 378 -22.93 17.88 5.87
C PHE A 378 -22.72 16.84 4.78
N GLY A 379 -21.85 15.83 5.00
CA GLY A 379 -21.48 14.85 3.99
C GLY A 379 -20.61 15.44 2.87
N PHE A 380 -20.65 14.76 1.73
CA PHE A 380 -19.97 15.15 0.48
C PHE A 380 -20.97 15.73 -0.52
N THR A 381 -20.47 16.52 -1.48
CA THR A 381 -21.24 17.08 -2.57
C THR A 381 -21.42 16.09 -3.73
N ALA A 382 -22.39 16.34 -4.60
CA ALA A 382 -22.61 15.52 -5.79
C ALA A 382 -21.41 15.52 -6.76
N THR A 383 -20.73 16.66 -6.86
CA THR A 383 -19.54 16.81 -7.74
C THR A 383 -18.32 16.08 -7.20
N GLU A 384 -18.08 16.08 -5.89
CA GLU A 384 -17.03 15.25 -5.28
C GLU A 384 -17.28 13.77 -5.53
N TYR A 385 -18.50 13.30 -5.26
CA TYR A 385 -18.85 11.90 -5.46
C TYR A 385 -18.82 11.49 -6.92
N GLN A 386 -19.19 12.37 -7.85
CA GLN A 386 -19.07 12.06 -9.28
C GLN A 386 -17.61 11.85 -9.69
N ARG A 387 -16.68 12.71 -9.24
CA ARG A 387 -15.25 12.53 -9.48
C ARG A 387 -14.71 11.22 -8.88
N ALA A 388 -15.08 10.92 -7.65
CA ALA A 388 -14.67 9.67 -7.00
C ALA A 388 -15.18 8.42 -7.75
N LYS A 389 -16.43 8.48 -8.27
CA LYS A 389 -16.97 7.41 -9.14
C LYS A 389 -16.19 7.27 -10.44
N ASP A 390 -15.90 8.40 -11.10
CA ASP A 390 -15.20 8.41 -12.38
C ASP A 390 -13.78 7.85 -12.23
N GLU A 391 -13.08 8.23 -11.15
CA GLU A 391 -11.76 7.70 -10.83
C GLU A 391 -11.80 6.20 -10.54
N PHE A 392 -12.71 5.75 -9.69
CA PHE A 392 -12.87 4.34 -9.37
C PHE A 392 -13.18 3.51 -10.63
N MET A 393 -14.14 3.95 -11.47
CA MET A 393 -14.49 3.25 -12.70
C MET A 393 -13.35 3.25 -13.71
N SER A 394 -12.55 4.30 -13.75
CA SER A 394 -11.33 4.37 -14.56
C SER A 394 -10.33 3.29 -14.17
N GLN A 395 -10.12 3.05 -12.86
CA GLN A 395 -9.27 1.96 -12.37
C GLN A 395 -9.84 0.58 -12.71
N VAL A 396 -11.15 0.39 -12.57
CA VAL A 396 -11.85 -0.86 -12.96
C VAL A 396 -11.65 -1.16 -14.45
N ASP A 397 -11.82 -0.16 -15.31
CA ASP A 397 -11.62 -0.33 -16.76
C ASP A 397 -10.15 -0.63 -17.10
N LYS A 398 -9.20 0.00 -16.40
CA LYS A 398 -7.77 -0.27 -16.55
C LYS A 398 -7.40 -1.70 -16.13
N ALA A 399 -7.94 -2.18 -15.01
CA ALA A 399 -7.73 -3.54 -14.56
C ALA A 399 -8.27 -4.55 -15.58
N LEU A 400 -9.49 -4.33 -16.06
CA LEU A 400 -10.12 -5.19 -17.08
C LEU A 400 -9.32 -5.23 -18.39
N ALA A 401 -8.85 -4.09 -18.87
CA ALA A 401 -8.07 -4.00 -20.11
C ALA A 401 -6.72 -4.73 -20.01
N ASN A 402 -6.13 -4.82 -18.81
CA ASN A 402 -4.83 -5.46 -18.58
C ASN A 402 -4.94 -6.85 -17.92
N LYS A 403 -6.12 -7.46 -17.86
CA LYS A 403 -6.36 -8.73 -17.16
C LYS A 403 -5.46 -9.88 -17.65
N ASP A 404 -5.18 -9.95 -18.95
CA ASP A 404 -4.34 -10.99 -19.55
C ASP A 404 -2.84 -10.70 -19.43
N LYS A 405 -2.47 -9.55 -18.84
CA LYS A 405 -1.09 -9.11 -18.52
C LYS A 405 -0.85 -9.00 -17.01
N MET A 406 -1.71 -9.61 -16.21
CA MET A 406 -1.50 -9.68 -14.76
C MET A 406 -0.37 -10.64 -14.43
N LYS A 407 0.54 -10.18 -13.57
CA LYS A 407 1.67 -10.99 -13.10
C LYS A 407 1.24 -12.00 -12.04
N ASN A 408 2.02 -13.06 -11.90
CA ASN A 408 1.78 -14.14 -10.94
C ASN A 408 1.58 -13.62 -9.51
N GLU A 409 2.39 -12.63 -9.08
CA GLU A 409 2.37 -12.09 -7.72
C GLU A 409 1.05 -11.40 -7.35
N GLN A 410 0.32 -10.86 -8.33
CA GLN A 410 -0.99 -10.25 -8.09
C GLN A 410 -2.02 -11.30 -7.66
N PHE A 411 -1.98 -12.47 -8.29
CA PHE A 411 -2.84 -13.60 -7.92
C PHE A 411 -2.40 -14.28 -6.62
N THR A 412 -1.09 -14.49 -6.43
CA THR A 412 -0.60 -15.14 -5.21
C THR A 412 -0.91 -14.32 -3.97
N THR A 413 -0.82 -12.99 -4.04
CA THR A 413 -1.24 -12.09 -2.94
C THR A 413 -2.72 -12.26 -2.62
N GLN A 414 -3.59 -12.25 -3.62
CA GLN A 414 -5.03 -12.47 -3.42
C GLN A 414 -5.33 -13.83 -2.78
N TYR A 415 -4.61 -14.89 -3.18
CA TYR A 415 -4.85 -16.23 -2.62
C TYR A 415 -4.29 -16.39 -1.21
N VAL A 416 -3.16 -15.71 -0.89
CA VAL A 416 -2.68 -15.62 0.48
C VAL A 416 -3.74 -14.95 1.37
N ASP A 417 -4.29 -13.81 0.94
CA ASP A 417 -5.28 -13.07 1.72
C ASP A 417 -6.63 -13.81 1.79
N ASN A 418 -7.04 -14.51 0.72
CA ASN A 418 -8.20 -15.40 0.77
C ASN A 418 -7.99 -16.52 1.81
N PHE A 419 -6.84 -17.18 1.80
CA PHE A 419 -6.54 -18.22 2.77
C PHE A 419 -6.48 -17.69 4.19
N THR A 420 -5.74 -16.61 4.45
CA THR A 420 -5.46 -16.13 5.81
C THR A 420 -6.59 -15.30 6.42
N SER A 421 -7.33 -14.55 5.60
CA SER A 421 -8.29 -13.54 6.05
C SER A 421 -9.67 -13.65 5.39
N ASN A 422 -9.92 -14.72 4.63
CA ASN A 422 -11.17 -14.97 3.89
C ASN A 422 -11.55 -13.85 2.89
N GLU A 423 -10.55 -13.09 2.37
CA GLU A 423 -10.80 -12.07 1.36
C GLU A 423 -11.38 -12.70 0.07
N PRO A 424 -12.40 -12.10 -0.55
CA PRO A 424 -13.00 -12.64 -1.77
C PRO A 424 -12.03 -12.57 -2.95
N ILE A 425 -12.15 -13.53 -3.86
CA ILE A 425 -11.32 -13.63 -5.07
C ILE A 425 -12.18 -13.77 -6.34
N PRO A 426 -12.99 -12.76 -6.69
CA PRO A 426 -13.66 -12.73 -7.98
C PRO A 426 -12.63 -12.60 -9.11
N SER A 427 -12.99 -13.02 -10.34
CA SER A 427 -12.21 -12.66 -11.51
C SER A 427 -12.33 -11.17 -11.81
N VAL A 428 -11.33 -10.60 -12.50
CA VAL A 428 -11.36 -9.19 -12.90
C VAL A 428 -12.59 -8.87 -13.76
N GLU A 429 -13.01 -9.81 -14.61
CA GLU A 429 -14.22 -9.68 -15.43
C GLU A 429 -15.50 -9.63 -14.59
N GLU A 430 -15.63 -10.54 -13.62
CA GLU A 430 -16.78 -10.57 -12.71
C GLU A 430 -16.85 -9.32 -11.86
N GLU A 431 -15.70 -8.90 -11.32
CA GLU A 431 -15.60 -7.67 -10.54
C GLU A 431 -15.95 -6.43 -11.37
N SER A 432 -15.44 -6.32 -12.57
CA SER A 432 -15.79 -5.23 -13.51
C SER A 432 -17.29 -5.19 -13.84
N GLN A 433 -17.92 -6.35 -14.05
CA GLN A 433 -19.36 -6.42 -14.28
C GLN A 433 -20.16 -5.96 -13.06
N ILE A 434 -19.74 -6.35 -11.86
CA ILE A 434 -20.35 -5.91 -10.61
C ILE A 434 -20.29 -4.39 -10.50
N TRP A 435 -19.12 -3.80 -10.68
CA TRP A 435 -18.92 -2.36 -10.52
C TRP A 435 -19.64 -1.55 -11.59
N LYS A 436 -19.66 -1.98 -12.84
CA LYS A 436 -20.44 -1.34 -13.92
C LYS A 436 -21.94 -1.33 -13.65
N MET A 437 -22.44 -2.31 -12.91
CA MET A 437 -23.83 -2.37 -12.51
C MET A 437 -24.13 -1.54 -11.24
N VAL A 438 -23.24 -1.57 -10.26
CA VAL A 438 -23.46 -1.01 -8.92
C VAL A 438 -23.16 0.47 -8.85
N VAL A 439 -21.96 0.90 -9.30
CA VAL A 439 -21.45 2.26 -9.08
C VAL A 439 -22.37 3.34 -9.68
N PRO A 440 -22.88 3.23 -10.92
CA PRO A 440 -23.77 4.25 -11.47
C PRO A 440 -25.08 4.42 -10.70
N ASN A 441 -25.49 3.36 -9.97
CA ASN A 441 -26.77 3.29 -9.30
C ASN A 441 -26.70 3.54 -7.78
N LEU A 442 -25.51 3.67 -7.20
CA LEU A 442 -25.37 3.93 -5.77
C LEU A 442 -25.50 5.43 -5.49
N PRO A 443 -26.56 5.85 -4.74
CA PRO A 443 -26.83 7.27 -4.51
C PRO A 443 -25.89 7.89 -3.47
N LEU A 444 -25.67 9.21 -3.58
CA LEU A 444 -24.83 9.97 -2.65
C LEU A 444 -25.32 9.88 -1.20
N GLU A 445 -26.63 9.82 -1.00
CA GLU A 445 -27.24 9.75 0.33
C GLU A 445 -26.78 8.51 1.11
N VAL A 446 -26.53 7.38 0.41
CA VAL A 446 -26.00 6.16 1.04
C VAL A 446 -24.54 6.38 1.48
N ILE A 447 -23.72 6.99 0.62
CA ILE A 447 -22.34 7.34 0.95
C ILE A 447 -22.28 8.31 2.14
N ASN A 448 -23.09 9.36 2.13
CA ASN A 448 -23.13 10.34 3.21
C ASN A 448 -23.63 9.75 4.53
N SER A 449 -24.64 8.86 4.47
CA SER A 449 -25.12 8.18 5.65
C SER A 449 -24.06 7.25 6.26
N TYR A 450 -23.28 6.57 5.43
CA TYR A 450 -22.19 5.71 5.87
C TYR A 450 -21.01 6.54 6.41
N ALA A 451 -20.59 7.59 5.72
CA ALA A 451 -19.55 8.50 6.18
C ALA A 451 -19.85 9.12 7.55
N LYS A 452 -21.13 9.46 7.77
CA LYS A 452 -21.59 9.95 9.06
C LYS A 452 -21.40 8.94 10.19
N GLN A 453 -21.54 7.63 9.92
CA GLN A 453 -21.35 6.59 10.93
C GLN A 453 -19.86 6.38 11.26
N LEU A 454 -18.96 6.58 10.30
CA LEU A 454 -17.52 6.41 10.51
C LEU A 454 -16.94 7.47 11.46
N VAL A 455 -17.49 8.68 11.48
CA VAL A 455 -17.00 9.78 12.33
C VAL A 455 -17.63 9.73 13.70
N CYS A 456 -16.92 9.20 14.67
CA CYS A 456 -17.38 8.98 16.04
C CYS A 456 -17.68 10.31 16.77
N GLN A 457 -18.85 10.41 17.40
CA GLN A 457 -19.30 11.57 18.18
C GLN A 457 -19.16 11.40 19.69
N SER A 458 -18.70 10.23 20.17
CA SER A 458 -18.48 9.94 21.58
C SER A 458 -17.00 9.70 21.87
N ASP A 459 -16.65 9.63 23.14
CA ASP A 459 -15.31 9.23 23.58
C ASP A 459 -15.11 7.71 23.59
N THR A 460 -16.21 6.96 23.43
CA THR A 460 -16.17 5.51 23.25
C THR A 460 -15.49 5.16 21.94
N ASN A 461 -14.56 4.23 22.00
CA ASN A 461 -13.79 3.77 20.83
C ASN A 461 -12.94 4.85 20.12
N LEU A 462 -12.76 6.00 20.76
CA LEU A 462 -11.83 7.02 20.28
C LEU A 462 -10.42 6.76 20.83
N VAL A 463 -9.43 6.72 19.95
CA VAL A 463 -8.02 6.54 20.31
C VAL A 463 -7.16 7.55 19.56
N SER A 464 -6.25 8.22 20.21
CA SER A 464 -5.30 9.17 19.59
C SER A 464 -3.87 8.78 19.91
N LEU A 465 -3.05 8.70 18.88
CA LEU A 465 -1.60 8.53 18.99
C LEU A 465 -0.91 9.75 18.38
N VAL A 466 -0.10 10.43 19.19
CA VAL A 466 0.73 11.57 18.77
C VAL A 466 2.18 11.18 18.89
N MET A 467 2.93 11.28 17.80
CA MET A 467 4.35 10.93 17.72
C MET A 467 5.14 12.19 17.31
N MET A 468 6.01 12.65 18.17
CA MET A 468 6.70 13.92 18.01
C MET A 468 8.22 13.75 18.07
N ARG A 469 8.90 14.77 17.57
CA ARG A 469 10.33 14.87 17.73
C ARG A 469 10.68 15.22 19.17
N GLU A 470 11.66 14.52 19.74
CA GLU A 470 12.22 14.89 21.03
C GLU A 470 13.22 16.03 20.87
N GLN A 471 12.88 17.21 21.40
CA GLN A 471 13.73 18.41 21.38
C GLN A 471 13.75 19.08 22.76
N PRO A 472 14.85 19.72 23.17
CA PRO A 472 15.00 20.27 24.52
C PRO A 472 13.95 21.31 24.94
N GLU A 473 13.48 22.13 23.99
CA GLU A 473 12.53 23.22 24.23
C GLU A 473 11.13 22.95 23.62
N ALA A 474 10.86 21.73 23.15
CA ALA A 474 9.59 21.40 22.53
C ALA A 474 8.46 21.37 23.58
N VAL A 475 7.34 22.00 23.24
CA VAL A 475 6.10 21.92 24.03
C VAL A 475 5.24 20.80 23.47
N TYR A 476 5.06 19.76 24.24
CA TYR A 476 4.23 18.62 23.88
C TYR A 476 2.79 18.83 24.33
N PRO A 477 1.78 18.41 23.55
CA PRO A 477 0.40 18.46 24.00
C PRO A 477 0.21 17.47 25.18
N THR A 478 -0.74 17.77 26.04
CA THR A 478 -1.20 16.85 27.08
C THR A 478 -2.44 16.09 26.62
N GLU A 479 -2.76 14.98 27.29
CA GLU A 479 -4.00 14.22 27.03
C GLU A 479 -5.24 15.09 27.25
N GLN A 480 -5.21 15.96 28.27
CA GLN A 480 -6.30 16.90 28.59
C GLN A 480 -6.49 17.94 27.48
N GLU A 481 -5.39 18.48 26.92
CA GLU A 481 -5.47 19.42 25.79
C GLU A 481 -6.04 18.75 24.53
N LEU A 482 -5.60 17.53 24.19
CA LEU A 482 -6.16 16.79 23.05
C LEU A 482 -7.64 16.47 23.25
N SER A 483 -8.04 16.06 24.47
CA SER A 483 -9.45 15.85 24.81
C SER A 483 -10.28 17.12 24.68
N ALA A 484 -9.73 18.27 25.16
CA ALA A 484 -10.40 19.55 25.03
C ALA A 484 -10.61 19.96 23.56
N ILE A 485 -9.61 19.74 22.70
CA ILE A 485 -9.70 20.00 21.26
C ILE A 485 -10.80 19.15 20.62
N VAL A 486 -10.88 17.86 20.93
CA VAL A 486 -11.94 16.99 20.41
C VAL A 486 -13.32 17.52 20.78
N LYS A 487 -13.53 17.88 22.06
CA LYS A 487 -14.81 18.43 22.55
C LYS A 487 -15.13 19.77 21.90
N GLN A 488 -14.12 20.64 21.75
CA GLN A 488 -14.27 21.92 21.10
C GLN A 488 -14.71 21.74 19.64
N VAL A 489 -14.03 20.90 18.87
CA VAL A 489 -14.34 20.67 17.45
C VAL A 489 -15.75 20.09 17.27
N ARG A 490 -16.16 19.15 18.12
CA ARG A 490 -17.53 18.60 18.10
C ARG A 490 -18.61 19.64 18.43
N ALA A 491 -18.28 20.71 19.16
CA ALA A 491 -19.20 21.78 19.53
C ALA A 491 -19.13 22.99 18.58
N GLU A 492 -18.18 23.03 17.66
CA GLU A 492 -18.05 24.11 16.68
C GLU A 492 -19.23 24.12 15.71
N LYS A 493 -19.73 25.30 15.40
CA LYS A 493 -20.71 25.48 14.32
C LYS A 493 -19.96 25.59 13.00
N LEU A 494 -20.02 24.55 12.19
CA LEU A 494 -19.33 24.48 10.92
C LEU A 494 -20.22 24.93 9.77
N GLU A 495 -19.58 25.26 8.64
CA GLU A 495 -20.26 25.54 7.37
C GLU A 495 -20.01 24.37 6.42
N ALA A 496 -20.95 24.10 5.53
CA ALA A 496 -20.80 23.06 4.50
C ALA A 496 -19.63 23.39 3.57
N TYR A 497 -18.97 22.32 3.11
CA TYR A 497 -17.92 22.46 2.09
C TYR A 497 -18.53 22.93 0.76
N VAL A 498 -17.87 23.89 0.12
CA VAL A 498 -18.22 24.38 -1.21
C VAL A 498 -17.20 23.86 -2.21
N ASP A 499 -17.65 23.02 -3.14
CA ASP A 499 -16.82 22.43 -4.16
C ASP A 499 -16.73 23.35 -5.39
N ASN A 500 -15.67 24.15 -5.46
CA ASN A 500 -15.40 25.01 -6.60
C ASN A 500 -14.83 24.18 -7.76
N VAL A 501 -15.64 23.93 -8.78
CA VAL A 501 -15.25 23.16 -9.98
C VAL A 501 -15.23 24.07 -11.19
N LYS A 502 -14.09 24.14 -11.85
CA LYS A 502 -13.89 24.87 -13.09
C LYS A 502 -14.45 24.06 -14.27
N GLN A 503 -15.26 24.69 -15.12
CA GLN A 503 -15.96 24.03 -16.22
C GLN A 503 -15.29 24.24 -17.58
N GLU A 504 -14.29 25.11 -17.66
CA GLU A 504 -13.56 25.43 -18.89
C GLU A 504 -12.73 24.23 -19.37
N PRO A 505 -12.56 24.08 -20.69
CA PRO A 505 -11.66 23.05 -21.23
C PRO A 505 -10.20 23.38 -20.90
N LEU A 506 -9.36 22.36 -20.78
CA LEU A 506 -7.91 22.51 -20.52
C LEU A 506 -7.23 23.45 -21.55
N ILE A 507 -7.66 23.41 -22.80
CA ILE A 507 -7.20 24.28 -23.87
C ILE A 507 -8.42 24.90 -24.55
N ALA A 508 -8.58 26.21 -24.43
CA ALA A 508 -9.71 26.94 -25.00
C ALA A 508 -9.68 26.97 -26.54
N GLN A 509 -8.49 27.02 -27.14
CA GLN A 509 -8.31 27.05 -28.60
C GLN A 509 -7.24 26.04 -28.99
N ALA A 510 -7.59 25.10 -29.87
CA ALA A 510 -6.65 24.12 -30.39
C ALA A 510 -5.43 24.79 -31.04
N PRO A 511 -4.20 24.36 -30.70
CA PRO A 511 -3.02 24.92 -31.32
C PRO A 511 -3.00 24.64 -32.84
N LYS A 512 -2.34 25.55 -33.58
CA LYS A 512 -2.21 25.39 -35.03
C LYS A 512 -1.44 24.11 -35.37
N ALA A 513 -2.05 23.25 -36.18
CA ALA A 513 -1.45 21.98 -36.56
C ALA A 513 -0.10 22.15 -37.27
N GLY A 514 0.90 21.41 -36.83
CA GLY A 514 2.18 21.28 -37.51
C GLY A 514 2.10 20.34 -38.73
N LYS A 515 3.23 20.19 -39.45
CA LYS A 515 3.35 19.26 -40.59
C LYS A 515 4.46 18.25 -40.35
N ILE A 516 4.27 17.03 -40.80
CA ILE A 516 5.34 16.03 -40.89
C ILE A 516 6.15 16.31 -42.14
N LYS A 517 7.47 16.61 -42.00
CA LYS A 517 8.38 16.84 -43.12
C LYS A 517 9.00 15.56 -43.67
N LYS A 518 9.23 14.59 -42.77
CA LYS A 518 9.91 13.33 -43.15
C LYS A 518 9.42 12.20 -42.26
N THR A 519 9.27 11.03 -42.87
CA THR A 519 8.97 9.76 -42.16
C THR A 519 10.04 8.74 -42.55
N VAL A 520 10.64 8.08 -41.55
CA VAL A 520 11.62 7.01 -41.73
C VAL A 520 11.12 5.79 -40.92
N GLU A 521 11.10 4.64 -41.55
CA GLU A 521 10.72 3.38 -40.90
C GLU A 521 11.99 2.56 -40.61
N ASN A 522 12.18 2.19 -39.34
CA ASN A 522 13.23 1.25 -38.94
C ASN A 522 12.62 -0.14 -38.77
N LYS A 523 12.67 -0.95 -39.80
CA LYS A 523 12.11 -2.31 -39.79
C LYS A 523 12.81 -3.24 -38.81
N LYS A 524 14.12 -3.06 -38.58
CA LYS A 524 14.91 -3.91 -37.66
C LYS A 524 14.49 -3.73 -36.20
N LEU A 525 14.18 -2.51 -35.80
CA LEU A 525 13.79 -2.15 -34.44
C LEU A 525 12.29 -1.94 -34.28
N GLY A 526 11.52 -2.01 -35.37
CA GLY A 526 10.06 -1.95 -35.37
C GLY A 526 9.48 -0.58 -34.97
N PHE A 527 10.11 0.54 -35.35
CA PHE A 527 9.61 1.88 -35.08
C PHE A 527 9.54 2.77 -36.32
N LYS A 528 8.76 3.84 -36.23
CA LYS A 528 8.70 4.94 -37.22
C LYS A 528 9.26 6.22 -36.57
N GLU A 529 10.18 6.91 -37.28
CA GLU A 529 10.65 8.23 -36.91
C GLU A 529 10.00 9.28 -37.82
N LEU A 530 9.39 10.29 -37.19
CA LEU A 530 8.78 11.44 -37.86
C LEU A 530 9.63 12.66 -37.56
N THR A 531 9.92 13.47 -38.58
CA THR A 531 10.48 14.80 -38.38
C THR A 531 9.42 15.85 -38.62
N LEU A 532 9.07 16.63 -37.60
CA LEU A 532 8.04 17.66 -37.66
C LEU A 532 8.57 18.97 -38.30
N SER A 533 7.63 19.85 -38.65
CA SER A 533 7.95 21.15 -39.29
C SER A 533 8.80 22.07 -38.43
N ASN A 534 8.72 21.95 -37.12
CA ASN A 534 9.56 22.70 -36.13
C ASN A 534 10.93 22.02 -35.84
N GLY A 535 11.24 20.90 -36.49
CA GLY A 535 12.49 20.15 -36.29
C GLY A 535 12.42 19.06 -35.21
N ALA A 536 11.34 18.97 -34.44
CA ALA A 536 11.19 17.92 -33.44
C ALA A 536 11.13 16.52 -34.07
N LYS A 537 11.78 15.55 -33.46
CA LYS A 537 11.72 14.15 -33.85
C LYS A 537 10.73 13.40 -32.95
N VAL A 538 9.85 12.61 -33.56
CA VAL A 538 8.90 11.76 -32.86
C VAL A 538 9.14 10.31 -33.26
N VAL A 539 9.38 9.45 -32.30
CA VAL A 539 9.56 8.02 -32.49
C VAL A 539 8.29 7.30 -32.01
N LEU A 540 7.67 6.54 -32.91
CA LEU A 540 6.47 5.76 -32.62
C LEU A 540 6.80 4.27 -32.71
N LYS A 541 6.62 3.54 -31.61
CA LYS A 541 6.81 2.10 -31.54
C LYS A 541 5.59 1.44 -30.93
N LYS A 542 4.96 0.52 -31.68
CA LYS A 542 3.92 -0.35 -31.13
C LYS A 542 4.58 -1.47 -30.34
N THR A 543 4.04 -1.76 -29.16
CA THR A 543 4.46 -2.87 -28.28
C THR A 543 3.23 -3.65 -27.83
N ASP A 544 3.44 -4.84 -27.30
CA ASP A 544 2.43 -5.77 -26.78
C ASP A 544 2.56 -6.04 -25.28
N PHE A 545 3.30 -5.18 -24.56
CA PHE A 545 3.53 -5.35 -23.11
C PHE A 545 2.26 -5.12 -22.30
N LYS A 546 1.39 -4.20 -22.75
CA LYS A 546 0.06 -3.94 -22.19
C LYS A 546 -0.91 -3.51 -23.31
N ASP A 547 -2.18 -3.87 -23.15
CA ASP A 547 -3.17 -3.66 -24.20
C ASP A 547 -3.79 -2.27 -24.22
N ASN A 548 -3.74 -1.54 -23.11
CA ASN A 548 -4.40 -0.25 -22.93
C ASN A 548 -3.48 0.80 -22.30
N GLU A 549 -2.22 0.84 -22.73
CA GLU A 549 -1.25 1.80 -22.21
C GLU A 549 -0.45 2.45 -23.35
N ILE A 550 -0.32 3.77 -23.26
CA ILE A 550 0.59 4.57 -24.07
C ILE A 550 1.61 5.20 -23.12
N THR A 551 2.88 4.88 -23.33
CA THR A 551 3.98 5.53 -22.60
C THR A 551 4.59 6.63 -23.46
N PHE A 552 4.78 7.79 -22.88
CA PHE A 552 5.38 8.97 -23.50
C PHE A 552 6.68 9.35 -22.81
N ALA A 553 7.71 9.69 -23.60
CA ALA A 553 8.94 10.32 -23.11
C ALA A 553 9.46 11.33 -24.12
N ALA A 554 9.79 12.52 -23.66
CA ALA A 554 10.52 13.52 -24.41
C ALA A 554 11.84 13.83 -23.72
N SER A 555 12.92 14.08 -24.48
CA SER A 555 14.22 14.37 -23.91
C SER A 555 14.99 15.36 -24.79
N ALA A 556 15.70 16.30 -24.12
CA ALA A 556 16.69 17.20 -24.71
C ALA A 556 18.00 17.08 -23.93
N ASN A 557 19.12 17.17 -24.63
CA ASN A 557 20.48 16.90 -24.11
C ASN A 557 21.09 18.09 -23.35
N VAL A 558 20.33 18.68 -22.43
CA VAL A 558 20.79 19.73 -21.50
C VAL A 558 20.18 19.44 -20.13
N GLY A 559 20.96 19.38 -19.08
CA GLY A 559 20.51 19.10 -17.73
C GLY A 559 21.09 20.11 -16.71
N TYR A 560 20.77 19.83 -15.41
CA TYR A 560 21.17 20.77 -14.35
C TYR A 560 22.68 20.87 -14.14
N SER A 561 23.50 19.97 -14.72
CA SER A 561 24.97 20.10 -14.71
C SER A 561 25.49 21.35 -15.44
N THR A 562 24.68 21.98 -16.30
CA THR A 562 25.04 23.21 -17.00
C THR A 562 24.95 24.48 -16.15
N PHE A 563 24.18 24.42 -15.04
CA PHE A 563 24.04 25.55 -14.14
C PHE A 563 25.29 25.83 -13.33
N GLY A 564 25.49 27.10 -12.96
CA GLY A 564 26.58 27.54 -12.10
C GLY A 564 26.53 26.90 -10.71
N LYS A 565 27.62 27.01 -9.95
CA LYS A 565 27.73 26.44 -8.62
C LYS A 565 26.65 26.99 -7.66
N GLU A 566 26.26 28.24 -7.83
CA GLU A 566 25.25 28.91 -6.97
C GLU A 566 23.83 28.42 -7.27
N ASP A 567 23.50 28.22 -8.54
CA ASP A 567 22.15 27.81 -8.96
C ASP A 567 21.94 26.29 -9.03
N PHE A 568 22.99 25.51 -8.87
CA PHE A 568 22.99 24.07 -9.08
C PHE A 568 21.92 23.36 -8.23
N LEU A 569 21.85 23.66 -6.93
CA LEU A 569 20.86 23.03 -6.03
C LEU A 569 19.43 23.48 -6.36
N ASN A 570 19.23 24.78 -6.64
CA ASN A 570 17.92 25.27 -7.08
C ASN A 570 17.46 24.57 -8.37
N ALA A 571 18.37 24.37 -9.31
CA ALA A 571 18.07 23.67 -10.55
C ALA A 571 17.65 22.21 -10.34
N THR A 572 18.18 21.53 -9.32
CA THR A 572 17.76 20.13 -9.02
C THR A 572 16.30 20.01 -8.62
N PHE A 573 15.71 21.05 -8.02
CA PHE A 573 14.30 21.08 -7.62
C PHE A 573 13.35 21.65 -8.67
N ALA A 574 13.88 22.12 -9.81
CA ALA A 574 13.06 22.80 -10.82
C ALA A 574 11.91 21.93 -11.35
N ALA A 575 12.16 20.64 -11.58
CA ALA A 575 11.14 19.72 -12.07
C ALA A 575 9.99 19.57 -11.06
N ASP A 576 10.31 19.42 -9.78
CA ASP A 576 9.32 19.25 -8.70
C ASP A 576 8.46 20.51 -8.55
N VAL A 577 9.08 21.71 -8.62
CA VAL A 577 8.35 22.98 -8.56
C VAL A 577 7.40 23.13 -9.75
N LEU A 578 7.87 22.79 -10.97
CA LEU A 578 7.06 22.87 -12.18
C LEU A 578 5.92 21.85 -12.18
N ASP A 579 6.13 20.66 -11.59
CA ASP A 579 5.09 19.64 -11.47
C ASP A 579 4.04 19.99 -10.41
N ALA A 580 4.42 20.65 -9.34
CA ALA A 580 3.50 21.15 -8.32
C ALA A 580 2.71 22.39 -8.79
N SER A 581 3.09 23.01 -9.89
CA SER A 581 2.44 24.23 -10.41
C SER A 581 1.20 23.90 -11.24
N GLY A 582 0.31 24.88 -11.38
CA GLY A 582 -0.82 24.80 -12.29
C GLY A 582 -0.43 24.87 -13.77
N LEU A 583 -1.40 24.64 -14.65
CA LEU A 583 -1.23 24.66 -16.10
C LEU A 583 -2.29 25.54 -16.76
N GLY A 584 -1.85 26.44 -17.66
CA GLY A 584 -2.75 27.39 -18.29
C GLY A 584 -3.42 28.28 -17.25
N ASP A 585 -4.75 28.29 -17.30
CA ASP A 585 -5.59 29.03 -16.36
C ASP A 585 -6.01 28.19 -15.15
N PHE A 586 -5.53 26.97 -15.01
CA PHE A 586 -5.83 26.07 -13.90
C PHE A 586 -4.75 26.12 -12.83
N SER A 587 -5.11 26.31 -11.58
CA SER A 587 -4.27 25.98 -10.44
C SER A 587 -4.06 24.47 -10.36
N SER A 588 -3.10 24.00 -9.53
CA SER A 588 -2.87 22.57 -9.37
C SER A 588 -4.13 21.82 -8.90
N ASN A 589 -4.85 22.34 -7.90
CA ASN A 589 -6.09 21.76 -7.39
C ASN A 589 -7.24 21.75 -8.43
N GLU A 590 -7.41 22.82 -9.20
CA GLU A 590 -8.41 22.86 -10.28
C GLU A 590 -8.08 21.85 -11.39
N LEU A 591 -6.78 21.68 -11.67
CA LEU A 591 -6.31 20.69 -12.65
C LEU A 591 -6.61 19.25 -12.18
N ASP A 592 -6.34 18.93 -10.92
CA ASP A 592 -6.65 17.62 -10.35
C ASP A 592 -8.16 17.33 -10.43
N LYS A 593 -9.00 18.30 -10.11
CA LYS A 593 -10.46 18.18 -10.25
C LYS A 593 -10.90 17.99 -11.70
N ALA A 594 -10.27 18.66 -12.65
CA ALA A 594 -10.59 18.57 -14.08
C ALA A 594 -10.11 17.25 -14.71
N LEU A 595 -9.08 16.63 -14.16
CA LEU A 595 -8.51 15.37 -14.63
C LEU A 595 -9.09 14.12 -13.97
N ALA A 596 -9.98 14.25 -13.00
CA ALA A 596 -10.58 13.11 -12.32
C ALA A 596 -11.23 12.12 -13.30
N GLY A 597 -10.92 10.84 -13.16
CA GLY A 597 -11.37 9.77 -14.06
C GLY A 597 -10.62 9.69 -15.40
N LYS A 598 -9.66 10.57 -15.66
CA LYS A 598 -8.78 10.52 -16.83
C LYS A 598 -7.51 9.71 -16.53
N GLN A 599 -7.20 8.78 -17.40
CA GLN A 599 -5.94 8.03 -17.34
C GLN A 599 -4.88 8.71 -18.22
N ALA A 600 -4.55 9.93 -17.89
CA ALA A 600 -3.52 10.71 -18.58
C ALA A 600 -2.73 11.52 -17.56
N GLY A 601 -1.42 11.39 -17.57
CA GLY A 601 -0.52 12.14 -16.70
C GLY A 601 0.78 12.45 -17.41
N VAL A 602 1.37 13.59 -17.10
CA VAL A 602 2.70 13.98 -17.60
C VAL A 602 3.45 14.76 -16.52
N SER A 603 4.72 14.44 -16.32
CA SER A 603 5.62 15.10 -15.38
C SER A 603 6.89 15.58 -16.06
N PHE A 604 7.54 16.59 -15.48
CA PHE A 604 8.86 17.01 -15.88
C PHE A 604 9.91 15.97 -15.48
N SER A 605 10.93 15.85 -16.28
CA SER A 605 12.09 14.99 -16.01
C SER A 605 13.34 15.81 -16.13
N LEU A 606 14.14 15.89 -15.06
CA LEU A 606 15.38 16.63 -15.04
C LEU A 606 16.49 15.77 -14.44
N SER A 607 17.62 15.69 -15.14
CA SER A 607 18.80 14.93 -14.72
C SER A 607 20.06 15.80 -14.88
N PRO A 608 21.24 15.32 -14.49
CA PRO A 608 22.47 16.07 -14.72
C PRO A 608 22.72 16.50 -16.19
N PHE A 609 22.31 15.66 -17.15
CA PHE A 609 22.67 15.84 -18.56
C PHE A 609 21.48 16.00 -19.51
N ASN A 610 20.26 15.76 -19.06
CA ASN A 610 19.08 15.93 -19.89
C ASN A 610 17.88 16.46 -19.10
N HIS A 611 16.95 17.04 -19.83
CA HIS A 611 15.62 17.39 -19.32
C HIS A 611 14.54 16.96 -20.31
N GLY A 612 13.32 16.89 -19.86
CA GLY A 612 12.20 16.51 -20.72
C GLY A 612 10.91 16.30 -19.98
N LEU A 613 10.05 15.49 -20.58
CA LEU A 613 8.76 15.10 -20.03
C LEU A 613 8.64 13.58 -20.06
N LYS A 614 7.97 13.02 -19.06
CA LYS A 614 7.56 11.61 -19.01
C LYS A 614 6.07 11.56 -18.73
N GLY A 615 5.37 10.63 -19.37
CA GLY A 615 3.93 10.50 -19.16
C GLY A 615 3.39 9.19 -19.65
N ASN A 616 2.13 8.99 -19.34
CA ASN A 616 1.39 7.82 -19.76
C ASN A 616 -0.07 8.20 -20.03
N SER A 617 -0.73 7.39 -20.84
CA SER A 617 -2.14 7.53 -21.11
C SER A 617 -2.73 6.20 -21.58
N THR A 618 -4.04 6.19 -21.77
CA THR A 618 -4.75 5.17 -22.55
C THR A 618 -5.06 5.69 -23.96
N PRO A 619 -5.40 4.83 -24.91
CA PRO A 619 -5.93 5.28 -26.20
C PRO A 619 -7.15 6.19 -26.09
N LYS A 620 -7.99 5.98 -25.06
CA LYS A 620 -9.18 6.80 -24.77
C LYS A 620 -8.81 8.23 -24.36
N ASP A 621 -7.76 8.40 -23.58
CA ASP A 621 -7.38 9.68 -22.96
C ASP A 621 -6.14 10.31 -23.63
N ILE A 622 -5.73 9.84 -24.83
CA ILE A 622 -4.54 10.34 -25.55
C ILE A 622 -4.63 11.85 -25.84
N GLU A 623 -5.82 12.37 -26.13
CA GLU A 623 -6.01 13.78 -26.36
C GLU A 623 -5.69 14.59 -25.09
N THR A 624 -6.17 14.14 -23.93
CA THR A 624 -5.85 14.76 -22.62
C THR A 624 -4.33 14.76 -22.38
N LEU A 625 -3.63 13.64 -22.66
CA LEU A 625 -2.18 13.59 -22.57
C LEU A 625 -1.51 14.66 -23.46
N MET A 626 -1.95 14.79 -24.71
CA MET A 626 -1.38 15.77 -25.66
C MET A 626 -1.66 17.20 -25.23
N GLN A 627 -2.83 17.48 -24.65
CA GLN A 627 -3.16 18.79 -24.06
C GLN A 627 -2.26 19.11 -22.87
N LEU A 628 -2.03 18.15 -21.97
CA LEU A 628 -1.12 18.33 -20.83
C LEU A 628 0.33 18.54 -21.27
N ILE A 629 0.83 17.80 -22.27
CA ILE A 629 2.17 18.01 -22.84
C ILE A 629 2.28 19.42 -23.41
N TYR A 630 1.28 19.87 -24.18
CA TYR A 630 1.27 21.22 -24.75
C TYR A 630 1.32 22.30 -23.67
N LEU A 631 0.48 22.18 -22.64
CA LEU A 631 0.43 23.13 -21.53
C LEU A 631 1.75 23.13 -20.72
N LYS A 632 2.31 21.96 -20.42
CA LYS A 632 3.61 21.87 -19.73
C LYS A 632 4.77 22.50 -20.53
N MET A 633 4.68 22.47 -21.84
CA MET A 633 5.72 23.11 -22.69
C MET A 633 5.50 24.61 -22.92
N THR A 634 4.27 25.13 -22.73
CA THR A 634 3.95 26.50 -23.17
C THR A 634 3.29 27.37 -22.09
N ALA A 635 2.68 26.80 -21.07
CA ALA A 635 1.78 27.52 -20.16
C ALA A 635 1.82 27.00 -18.73
N VAL A 636 3.01 26.73 -18.16
CA VAL A 636 3.12 26.46 -16.73
C VAL A 636 2.81 27.76 -15.97
N SER A 637 1.87 27.69 -15.06
CA SER A 637 1.47 28.85 -14.25
C SER A 637 2.36 28.99 -13.01
N LYS A 638 2.43 30.22 -12.48
CA LYS A 638 3.07 30.48 -11.19
C LYS A 638 2.06 30.22 -10.08
N ASP A 639 2.07 29.03 -9.52
CA ASP A 639 1.26 28.67 -8.37
C ASP A 639 2.05 28.92 -7.07
N GLN A 640 1.91 30.13 -6.54
CA GLN A 640 2.62 30.56 -5.33
C GLN A 640 2.25 29.71 -4.11
N LYS A 641 0.96 29.31 -3.98
CA LYS A 641 0.49 28.50 -2.84
C LYS A 641 1.13 27.10 -2.85
N SER A 642 1.14 26.44 -4.00
CA SER A 642 1.78 25.14 -4.17
C SER A 642 3.29 25.22 -3.93
N PHE A 643 3.96 26.29 -4.41
CA PHE A 643 5.38 26.52 -4.16
C PHE A 643 5.67 26.72 -2.68
N ASP A 644 4.90 27.54 -1.97
CA ASP A 644 5.11 27.84 -0.55
C ASP A 644 4.87 26.58 0.31
N ASN A 645 3.88 25.75 -0.03
CA ASN A 645 3.63 24.47 0.63
C ASN A 645 4.80 23.49 0.42
N MET A 646 5.26 23.34 -0.82
CA MET A 646 6.41 22.49 -1.14
C MET A 646 7.68 22.96 -0.43
N LYS A 647 7.94 24.26 -0.42
CA LYS A 647 9.08 24.86 0.29
C LYS A 647 8.99 24.60 1.80
N SER A 648 7.83 24.74 2.41
CA SER A 648 7.61 24.46 3.83
C SER A 648 7.86 22.99 4.17
N MET A 649 7.38 22.08 3.34
CA MET A 649 7.60 20.63 3.52
C MET A 649 9.10 20.29 3.39
N MET A 650 9.77 20.79 2.36
CA MET A 650 11.21 20.60 2.18
C MET A 650 12.04 21.17 3.32
N ALA A 651 11.74 22.40 3.75
CA ALA A 651 12.42 23.03 4.89
C ALA A 651 12.29 22.18 6.16
N THR A 652 11.11 21.61 6.41
CA THR A 652 10.87 20.72 7.56
C THR A 652 11.74 19.46 7.49
N VAL A 653 11.82 18.82 6.33
CA VAL A 653 12.65 17.61 6.13
C VAL A 653 14.13 17.95 6.29
N LEU A 654 14.61 19.02 5.65
CA LEU A 654 16.02 19.42 5.66
C LEU A 654 16.50 19.87 7.06
N ALA A 655 15.66 20.59 7.80
CA ALA A 655 15.99 21.01 9.17
C ALA A 655 16.20 19.82 10.13
N ASN A 656 15.64 18.66 9.80
CA ASN A 656 15.75 17.44 10.62
C ASN A 656 16.67 16.37 10.04
N LYS A 657 17.27 16.64 8.91
CA LYS A 657 18.12 15.71 8.17
C LYS A 657 19.27 15.13 9.00
N SER A 658 19.91 15.94 9.83
CA SER A 658 20.99 15.51 10.74
C SER A 658 20.57 14.44 11.76
N ASN A 659 19.29 14.32 12.04
CA ASN A 659 18.75 13.32 12.97
C ASN A 659 18.46 11.97 12.30
N ASN A 660 18.65 11.87 10.97
CA ASN A 660 18.45 10.65 10.21
C ASN A 660 19.80 10.05 9.80
N PRO A 661 20.29 8.97 10.45
CA PRO A 661 21.60 8.39 10.15
C PRO A 661 21.76 7.98 8.67
N SER A 662 20.68 7.48 8.02
CA SER A 662 20.73 7.08 6.63
C SER A 662 20.90 8.26 5.68
N LEU A 663 20.25 9.38 5.94
CA LEU A 663 20.42 10.60 5.13
C LEU A 663 21.81 11.19 5.34
N VAL A 664 22.31 11.23 6.58
CA VAL A 664 23.67 11.67 6.88
C VAL A 664 24.72 10.81 6.18
N TYR A 665 24.52 9.49 6.18
CA TYR A 665 25.38 8.56 5.44
C TYR A 665 25.37 8.80 3.95
N GLN A 666 24.20 8.93 3.32
CA GLN A 666 24.05 9.19 1.89
C GLN A 666 24.73 10.50 1.48
N ASP A 667 24.54 11.55 2.26
CA ASP A 667 25.21 12.85 2.04
C ASP A 667 26.73 12.74 2.12
N SER A 668 27.22 12.00 3.14
CA SER A 668 28.66 11.77 3.32
C SER A 668 29.24 11.00 2.15
N VAL A 669 28.56 9.98 1.64
CA VAL A 669 28.96 9.22 0.46
C VAL A 669 29.00 10.15 -0.77
N GLN A 670 27.93 10.92 -1.02
CA GLN A 670 27.86 11.83 -2.16
C GLN A 670 28.95 12.90 -2.10
N SER A 671 29.11 13.55 -0.96
CA SER A 671 30.11 14.59 -0.75
C SER A 671 31.53 14.06 -0.93
N THR A 672 31.81 12.83 -0.52
CA THR A 672 33.11 12.18 -0.63
C THR A 672 33.40 11.76 -2.09
N LEU A 673 32.44 11.11 -2.75
CA LEU A 673 32.62 10.63 -4.13
C LEU A 673 32.82 11.77 -5.13
N TYR A 674 32.17 12.90 -4.90
CA TYR A 674 32.20 14.05 -5.79
C TYR A 674 33.01 15.25 -5.24
N LEU A 675 33.97 14.98 -4.35
CA LEU A 675 34.81 16.00 -3.70
C LEU A 675 35.41 16.98 -4.71
N GLY A 676 35.24 18.29 -4.44
CA GLY A 676 35.67 19.37 -5.35
C GLY A 676 34.75 19.67 -6.53
N SER A 677 33.75 18.86 -6.79
CA SER A 677 32.71 19.11 -7.80
C SER A 677 31.47 19.80 -7.19
N LYS A 678 30.71 20.53 -8.01
CA LYS A 678 29.38 21.00 -7.61
C LYS A 678 28.41 19.86 -7.27
N LEU A 679 28.63 18.66 -7.81
CA LEU A 679 27.86 17.44 -7.51
C LEU A 679 28.05 16.93 -6.06
N ALA A 680 29.09 17.38 -5.35
CA ALA A 680 29.30 17.10 -3.94
C ALA A 680 28.33 17.88 -3.02
N ARG A 681 27.66 18.90 -3.54
CA ARG A 681 26.70 19.70 -2.76
C ARG A 681 25.43 18.89 -2.51
N VAL A 682 25.00 18.91 -1.27
CA VAL A 682 23.74 18.30 -0.81
C VAL A 682 22.81 19.41 -0.32
N PRO A 683 21.47 19.24 -0.43
CA PRO A 683 20.52 20.22 0.09
C PRO A 683 20.64 20.37 1.60
N GLU A 684 20.57 21.61 2.08
CA GLU A 684 20.52 22.00 3.49
C GLU A 684 19.31 22.90 3.74
N ALA A 685 18.93 23.09 5.02
CA ALA A 685 17.78 23.89 5.42
C ALA A 685 17.92 25.39 5.07
#